data_5248eed3361e78475ad5672ac2eb0ded
#
_entry.id   5248eed3361e78475ad5672ac2eb0ded
#
_cell.length_a   1.000
_cell.length_b   1.000
_cell.length_c   1.000
_cell.angle_alpha   90.00
_cell.angle_beta   90.00
_cell.angle_gamma   90.00
#
_symmetry.space_group_name_H-M   'P 1'
#
loop_
_entity.id
_entity.type
_entity.pdbx_description
1 polymer ?
#
loop_
_entity_poly.entity_id
_entity_poly.type
_entity_poly.pdbx_seq_one_letter_code
_entity_poly.pdbx_strand_id
1 'polypeptide(L)'
;MLDCWIVGFTLEKSAKILVFLAENHYLCNQEFLKTKYHMDDEIKDDETKDDEILEQQESEGGSEGHSDYKPVNRFDAAAVHHLSGMYQNWFLDYASYVILERAVPHLGDGLKPVQRRILHSMKRMDDGRYNKVANIVGHTMQFHPHGDASIGDALVQMGQKDLLIDTQGNWGNILTGSSAAAPRYIEARLSKFALDTVFNPKTTEWKMSYDGRNKEPITLPVKFPLLLAQGAEGIAVGLSSKILPHNFCEICDAAIAYLHDQPFQLYPDFPTAGSIDVSKYNDGQRGGVLKVRAKIEKIDQKTLVIREIPFSKTSETLQDSIVKAIEKGKIKARKVEDLTAANVEIQVHLAPGVSSDKTIDALYAFTDCEINISPNCCVIEDNKPQFLTVSDVLRHSTDRTKDLIRQELEIRKNELLEQLHFLSLEKIFIEERIYKDKKFEQAPNVDAVCEHIDERLTPYYPTLIREVTKDDILKLLEIKMQRILKFNKDKADEFMARLKAEIEEIDRDLANLTEVTANWFQFLKDKYGKDHPRLTEIRNFDTIEASKVAEANQKLYINRADGFIGTGLKKDEFVCNCSDLDDVIIFYKDGKYKIVRMAEKLFVGKNVLYLNVFKKNDSRTIYNVVYRDGRKGPYFIKRFNVTSMTRDKEYDLTQGTEGSRVMYFTANPNGEAEIIKVTLDPNPKLKKIFIEKDFSEVIIKGRASKGNLLTKNTIHRIGLKSHGHSTLGGRKVWYDPDVHRLNYDEHGTLLGEFFDGDQILVVLDNGDYYLTNFDDSNHFEPNILRIEKYEADKVWTAILYDADNQGYPYLKRFLMDASKKKQNWLSENPSSQLILLTDTPYPRIQITYGGADAFRGQEEIDAEQFITVKGYKAKGKRLTTFALEAITELEPTRFPEKPETQDAPDDEEEEDLDPDAGKSEQQVRDELTGQLRLFDDEEP
;
A
#
# COMPACT_ATOMS: atom_id res chain seq x y z
N MET A 1 7.38 -48.82 6.43
CA MET A 1 6.46 -48.08 7.34
C MET A 1 6.49 -46.55 7.18
N LEU A 2 7.52 -45.98 6.59
CA LEU A 2 7.55 -44.55 6.27
C LEU A 2 6.75 -44.18 5.01
N ASP A 3 6.72 -45.06 4.01
CA ASP A 3 6.02 -44.75 2.73
C ASP A 3 4.49 -44.77 2.84
N CYS A 4 3.91 -45.51 3.77
CA CYS A 4 2.47 -45.48 4.03
C CYS A 4 2.03 -44.23 4.78
N TRP A 5 2.91 -43.53 5.49
CA TRP A 5 2.58 -42.32 6.25
C TRP A 5 2.57 -41.09 5.36
N ILE A 6 3.42 -41.04 4.35
CA ILE A 6 3.50 -39.93 3.39
C ILE A 6 2.31 -39.94 2.43
N VAL A 7 1.83 -41.10 2.02
CA VAL A 7 0.65 -41.24 1.14
C VAL A 7 -0.65 -40.90 1.89
N GLY A 8 -0.77 -41.26 3.17
CA GLY A 8 -1.95 -40.92 4.00
C GLY A 8 -2.06 -39.41 4.29
N PHE A 9 -0.92 -38.74 4.50
CA PHE A 9 -0.91 -37.31 4.82
C PHE A 9 -1.18 -36.42 3.60
N THR A 10 -0.84 -36.88 2.39
CA THR A 10 -1.14 -36.19 1.12
C THR A 10 -2.60 -36.35 0.71
N LEU A 11 -3.21 -37.50 0.94
CA LEU A 11 -4.62 -37.76 0.60
C LEU A 11 -5.59 -36.96 1.49
N GLU A 12 -5.29 -36.79 2.76
CA GLU A 12 -6.16 -36.04 3.68
C GLU A 12 -6.11 -34.50 3.43
N LYS A 13 -4.96 -33.96 3.04
CA LYS A 13 -4.86 -32.57 2.62
C LYS A 13 -5.53 -32.30 1.27
N SER A 14 -5.40 -33.23 0.34
CA SER A 14 -6.05 -33.12 -0.97
C SER A 14 -7.57 -33.22 -0.87
N ALA A 15 -8.11 -34.06 0.04
CA ALA A 15 -9.53 -34.12 0.29
C ALA A 15 -10.10 -32.83 0.91
N LYS A 16 -9.38 -32.18 1.83
CA LYS A 16 -9.79 -30.89 2.42
C LYS A 16 -9.73 -29.73 1.41
N ILE A 17 -8.78 -29.75 0.49
CA ILE A 17 -8.69 -28.78 -0.61
C ILE A 17 -9.83 -29.00 -1.61
N LEU A 18 -10.21 -30.24 -1.89
CA LEU A 18 -11.33 -30.59 -2.78
C LEU A 18 -12.68 -30.18 -2.22
N VAL A 19 -12.90 -30.33 -0.92
CA VAL A 19 -14.14 -29.85 -0.24
C VAL A 19 -14.18 -28.32 -0.27
N PHE A 20 -13.08 -27.65 0.00
CA PHE A 20 -13.00 -26.18 -0.07
C PHE A 20 -13.20 -25.62 -1.48
N LEU A 21 -12.71 -26.33 -2.51
CA LEU A 21 -12.90 -25.97 -3.92
C LEU A 21 -14.35 -26.24 -4.38
N ALA A 22 -14.98 -27.30 -3.90
CA ALA A 22 -16.37 -27.63 -4.22
C ALA A 22 -17.33 -26.62 -3.57
N GLU A 23 -17.08 -26.21 -2.33
CA GLU A 23 -17.89 -25.20 -1.64
C GLU A 23 -17.76 -23.82 -2.29
N ASN A 24 -16.55 -23.41 -2.70
CA ASN A 24 -16.36 -22.14 -3.40
C ASN A 24 -16.90 -22.15 -4.84
N HIS A 25 -16.89 -23.30 -5.52
CA HIS A 25 -17.50 -23.42 -6.84
C HIS A 25 -19.03 -23.35 -6.76
N TYR A 26 -19.62 -23.83 -5.66
CA TYR A 26 -21.05 -23.73 -5.42
C TYR A 26 -21.49 -22.30 -5.10
N LEU A 27 -20.68 -21.54 -4.35
CA LEU A 27 -20.92 -20.12 -4.05
C LEU A 27 -20.75 -19.24 -5.30
N CYS A 28 -19.72 -19.50 -6.12
CA CYS A 28 -19.49 -18.76 -7.35
C CYS A 28 -20.63 -18.99 -8.39
N ASN A 29 -21.18 -20.21 -8.47
CA ASN A 29 -22.34 -20.49 -9.32
C ASN A 29 -23.65 -19.85 -8.79
N GLN A 30 -23.81 -19.66 -7.47
CA GLN A 30 -24.98 -18.95 -6.95
C GLN A 30 -24.95 -17.44 -7.22
N GLU A 31 -23.78 -16.80 -7.19
CA GLU A 31 -23.66 -15.39 -7.58
C GLU A 31 -23.81 -15.21 -9.09
N PHE A 32 -23.25 -16.10 -9.88
CA PHE A 32 -23.38 -16.08 -11.35
C PHE A 32 -24.83 -16.30 -11.80
N LEU A 33 -25.57 -17.17 -11.11
CA LEU A 33 -27.00 -17.38 -11.38
C LEU A 33 -27.85 -16.18 -10.92
N LYS A 34 -27.49 -15.49 -9.86
CA LYS A 34 -28.19 -14.26 -9.44
C LYS A 34 -27.98 -13.11 -10.42
N THR A 35 -26.77 -12.97 -10.98
CA THR A 35 -26.48 -11.96 -12.01
C THR A 35 -27.18 -12.28 -13.34
N LYS A 36 -27.31 -13.57 -13.66
CA LYS A 36 -28.03 -14.01 -14.87
C LYS A 36 -29.53 -13.78 -14.80
N TYR A 37 -30.15 -13.94 -13.61
CA TYR A 37 -31.58 -13.69 -13.40
C TYR A 37 -31.96 -12.20 -13.40
N HIS A 38 -30.99 -11.28 -13.25
CA HIS A 38 -31.24 -9.83 -13.38
C HIS A 38 -31.03 -9.29 -14.80
N MET A 39 -30.29 -10.01 -15.64
CA MET A 39 -30.13 -9.65 -17.06
C MET A 39 -31.21 -10.23 -17.98
N ASP A 40 -31.90 -11.31 -17.57
CA ASP A 40 -32.94 -11.96 -18.38
C ASP A 40 -34.32 -11.23 -18.35
N ASP A 41 -34.48 -10.25 -17.45
CA ASP A 41 -35.72 -9.46 -17.40
C ASP A 41 -35.75 -8.25 -18.38
N GLU A 42 -34.62 -7.84 -18.95
CA GLU A 42 -34.56 -6.77 -19.97
C GLU A 42 -34.50 -7.27 -21.42
N ILE A 43 -34.38 -8.60 -21.66
CA ILE A 43 -34.26 -9.17 -23.02
C ILE A 43 -35.54 -9.88 -23.48
N LYS A 44 -36.58 -9.91 -22.64
CA LYS A 44 -37.80 -10.67 -22.96
C LYS A 44 -38.75 -10.01 -23.94
N ASP A 45 -38.51 -8.79 -24.39
CA ASP A 45 -39.45 -8.11 -25.31
C ASP A 45 -39.07 -8.18 -26.80
N ASP A 46 -37.89 -8.78 -27.18
CA ASP A 46 -37.48 -8.84 -28.60
C ASP A 46 -37.38 -10.26 -29.18
N GLU A 47 -37.42 -11.33 -28.38
CA GLU A 47 -37.34 -12.72 -28.87
C GLU A 47 -38.67 -13.35 -29.27
N THR A 48 -39.81 -12.68 -29.02
CA THR A 48 -41.14 -13.25 -29.37
C THR A 48 -41.57 -13.06 -30.82
N LYS A 49 -40.75 -12.47 -31.69
CA LYS A 49 -41.06 -12.29 -33.11
C LYS A 49 -40.36 -13.26 -34.04
N ASP A 50 -39.31 -13.90 -33.64
CA ASP A 50 -38.55 -14.82 -34.51
C ASP A 50 -38.99 -16.28 -34.35
N ASP A 51 -39.58 -16.67 -33.23
CA ASP A 51 -40.08 -18.04 -33.02
C ASP A 51 -41.42 -18.32 -33.74
N GLU A 52 -42.24 -17.31 -34.04
CA GLU A 52 -43.47 -17.49 -34.86
C GLU A 52 -43.18 -17.73 -36.34
N ILE A 53 -41.96 -17.47 -36.85
CA ILE A 53 -41.60 -17.70 -38.25
C ILE A 53 -41.05 -19.11 -38.49
N LEU A 54 -40.57 -19.78 -37.45
CA LEU A 54 -40.04 -21.16 -37.57
C LEU A 54 -41.12 -22.24 -37.41
N GLU A 55 -42.22 -21.97 -36.68
CA GLU A 55 -43.34 -22.93 -36.57
C GLU A 55 -44.27 -23.00 -37.80
N GLN A 56 -44.18 -22.04 -38.73
CA GLN A 56 -44.99 -22.07 -39.97
C GLN A 56 -44.33 -22.80 -41.15
N GLN A 57 -43.13 -23.33 -41.02
CA GLN A 57 -42.47 -24.09 -42.12
C GLN A 57 -42.43 -25.61 -41.91
N GLU A 58 -42.89 -26.16 -40.76
CA GLU A 58 -42.89 -27.63 -40.52
C GLU A 58 -44.25 -28.34 -40.70
N SER A 59 -45.27 -27.70 -41.30
CA SER A 59 -46.57 -28.31 -41.43
C SER A 59 -46.97 -28.73 -42.87
N GLU A 60 -46.03 -28.89 -43.78
CA GLU A 60 -46.37 -29.55 -45.06
C GLU A 60 -45.28 -30.56 -45.44
N GLY A 61 -45.52 -31.85 -45.14
CA GLY A 61 -44.71 -32.96 -45.63
C GLY A 61 -44.89 -34.24 -44.86
N GLY A 62 -46.09 -34.83 -44.92
CA GLY A 62 -46.35 -36.14 -44.35
C GLY A 62 -45.67 -37.26 -45.14
N SER A 63 -44.93 -38.15 -44.44
CA SER A 63 -44.88 -39.57 -44.80
C SER A 63 -44.57 -40.39 -43.57
N GLU A 64 -45.39 -41.32 -43.25
CA GLU A 64 -45.30 -42.34 -42.23
C GLU A 64 -43.99 -43.12 -42.37
N GLY A 65 -43.15 -43.07 -41.36
CA GLY A 65 -41.99 -43.98 -41.17
C GLY A 65 -41.87 -44.27 -39.66
N HIS A 66 -42.36 -45.40 -39.26
CA HIS A 66 -42.05 -46.03 -37.98
C HIS A 66 -40.56 -46.06 -37.77
N SER A 67 -40.05 -45.18 -36.94
CA SER A 67 -38.71 -45.37 -36.35
C SER A 67 -38.89 -45.88 -34.95
N ASP A 68 -38.60 -47.16 -34.77
CA ASP A 68 -38.31 -47.82 -33.50
C ASP A 68 -37.15 -47.11 -32.80
N TYR A 69 -37.43 -46.00 -32.08
CA TYR A 69 -36.48 -45.44 -31.17
C TYR A 69 -36.45 -46.29 -29.90
N LYS A 70 -35.63 -47.34 -29.93
CA LYS A 70 -35.21 -48.03 -28.70
C LYS A 70 -34.20 -47.12 -28.02
N PRO A 71 -34.43 -46.69 -26.76
CA PRO A 71 -33.38 -46.01 -26.00
C PRO A 71 -32.21 -47.00 -25.90
N VAL A 72 -31.13 -46.64 -26.55
CA VAL A 72 -29.87 -47.39 -26.48
C VAL A 72 -29.30 -47.15 -25.08
N ASN A 73 -29.56 -48.08 -24.17
CA ASN A 73 -28.81 -48.26 -22.95
C ASN A 73 -27.38 -48.73 -23.32
N ARG A 74 -26.61 -47.94 -23.96
CA ARG A 74 -25.19 -48.14 -24.18
C ARG A 74 -24.42 -47.47 -23.05
N PHE A 75 -24.41 -48.08 -21.89
CA PHE A 75 -23.23 -48.09 -21.09
C PHE A 75 -22.26 -49.04 -21.77
N ASP A 76 -21.58 -48.59 -22.82
CA ASP A 76 -20.40 -49.27 -23.32
C ASP A 76 -19.42 -49.26 -22.18
N ALA A 77 -19.05 -50.43 -21.66
CA ALA A 77 -18.07 -50.58 -20.59
C ALA A 77 -16.69 -50.00 -21.01
N ALA A 78 -16.46 -49.80 -22.31
CA ALA A 78 -15.32 -49.13 -22.89
C ALA A 78 -15.37 -47.57 -22.72
N ALA A 79 -16.55 -46.97 -22.41
CA ALA A 79 -16.73 -45.56 -22.23
C ALA A 79 -16.83 -45.12 -20.75
N VAL A 80 -16.63 -46.04 -19.80
CA VAL A 80 -16.57 -45.70 -18.36
C VAL A 80 -15.20 -45.13 -18.03
N HIS A 81 -15.10 -43.80 -18.03
CA HIS A 81 -13.90 -43.14 -17.55
C HIS A 81 -13.92 -43.08 -16.01
N HIS A 82 -12.95 -43.67 -15.37
CA HIS A 82 -12.80 -43.54 -13.93
C HIS A 82 -12.48 -42.13 -13.55
N LEU A 83 -13.15 -41.56 -12.54
CA LEU A 83 -12.96 -40.20 -12.05
C LEU A 83 -11.47 -39.95 -11.72
N SER A 84 -10.75 -40.94 -11.19
CA SER A 84 -9.30 -40.86 -10.95
C SER A 84 -8.51 -40.61 -12.24
N GLY A 85 -8.84 -41.26 -13.34
CA GLY A 85 -8.17 -41.08 -14.64
C GLY A 85 -8.49 -39.69 -15.24
N MET A 86 -9.72 -39.18 -15.05
CA MET A 86 -10.06 -37.82 -15.46
C MET A 86 -9.23 -36.76 -14.69
N TYR A 87 -9.07 -36.94 -13.37
CA TYR A 87 -8.21 -36.03 -12.58
C TYR A 87 -6.71 -36.23 -12.90
N GLN A 88 -6.26 -37.44 -13.11
CA GLN A 88 -4.83 -37.71 -13.32
C GLN A 88 -4.36 -37.24 -14.71
N ASN A 89 -5.21 -37.32 -15.74
CA ASN A 89 -4.80 -36.95 -17.11
C ASN A 89 -5.42 -35.64 -17.54
N TRP A 90 -6.72 -35.56 -17.67
CA TRP A 90 -7.36 -34.40 -18.28
C TRP A 90 -7.28 -33.10 -17.44
N PHE A 91 -7.49 -33.24 -16.13
CA PHE A 91 -7.44 -32.07 -15.26
C PHE A 91 -6.00 -31.56 -15.08
N LEU A 92 -5.02 -32.45 -14.96
CA LEU A 92 -3.61 -32.05 -14.87
C LEU A 92 -3.13 -31.43 -16.18
N ASP A 93 -3.49 -31.99 -17.33
CA ASP A 93 -3.15 -31.43 -18.64
C ASP A 93 -3.75 -30.04 -18.80
N TYR A 94 -5.04 -29.87 -18.44
CA TYR A 94 -5.69 -28.56 -18.48
C TYR A 94 -5.07 -27.58 -17.49
N ALA A 95 -4.79 -28.00 -16.27
CA ALA A 95 -4.16 -27.16 -15.25
C ALA A 95 -2.77 -26.70 -15.69
N SER A 96 -1.94 -27.63 -16.20
CA SER A 96 -0.64 -27.31 -16.79
C SER A 96 -0.74 -26.32 -17.93
N TYR A 97 -1.67 -26.54 -18.85
CA TYR A 97 -1.90 -25.63 -19.96
C TYR A 97 -2.29 -24.21 -19.48
N VAL A 98 -3.21 -24.08 -18.51
CA VAL A 98 -3.63 -22.78 -17.98
C VAL A 98 -2.48 -22.09 -17.25
N ILE A 99 -1.64 -22.83 -16.55
CA ILE A 99 -0.47 -22.28 -15.85
C ILE A 99 0.57 -21.79 -16.84
N LEU A 100 1.02 -22.65 -17.75
CA LEU A 100 2.18 -22.42 -18.62
C LEU A 100 1.84 -21.55 -19.83
N GLU A 101 0.65 -21.72 -20.43
CA GLU A 101 0.32 -21.13 -21.73
C GLU A 101 -0.74 -20.01 -21.66
N ARG A 102 -1.20 -19.61 -20.44
CA ARG A 102 -2.24 -18.58 -20.33
C ARG A 102 -2.03 -17.55 -19.22
N ALA A 103 -1.97 -18.00 -17.96
CA ALA A 103 -2.18 -17.12 -16.82
C ALA A 103 -0.91 -16.51 -16.22
N VAL A 104 0.19 -17.28 -16.22
CA VAL A 104 1.42 -16.90 -15.53
C VAL A 104 2.44 -16.33 -16.54
N PRO A 105 3.09 -15.18 -16.25
CA PRO A 105 4.10 -14.62 -17.13
C PRO A 105 5.40 -15.43 -17.09
N HIS A 106 6.14 -15.43 -18.20
CA HIS A 106 7.46 -16.05 -18.28
C HIS A 106 8.53 -15.11 -17.70
N LEU A 107 9.46 -15.65 -16.91
CA LEU A 107 10.51 -14.84 -16.26
C LEU A 107 11.43 -14.15 -17.28
N GLY A 108 11.76 -14.85 -18.36
CA GLY A 108 12.73 -14.37 -19.37
C GLY A 108 12.31 -13.09 -20.13
N ASP A 109 11.03 -12.88 -20.37
CA ASP A 109 10.55 -11.66 -21.08
C ASP A 109 9.44 -10.90 -20.33
N GLY A 110 8.97 -11.42 -19.19
CA GLY A 110 7.93 -10.78 -18.40
C GLY A 110 6.53 -10.84 -19.01
N LEU A 111 6.31 -11.63 -20.07
CA LEU A 111 5.09 -11.63 -20.85
C LEU A 111 4.30 -12.93 -20.70
N LYS A 112 2.97 -12.80 -20.75
CA LYS A 112 2.09 -13.94 -20.99
C LYS A 112 2.12 -14.34 -22.48
N PRO A 113 1.82 -15.60 -22.83
CA PRO A 113 1.86 -16.04 -24.22
C PRO A 113 1.05 -15.19 -25.19
N VAL A 114 -0.14 -14.74 -24.82
CA VAL A 114 -0.98 -13.86 -25.64
C VAL A 114 -0.30 -12.50 -25.91
N GLN A 115 0.32 -11.92 -24.89
CA GLN A 115 1.03 -10.63 -25.01
C GLN A 115 2.24 -10.73 -25.94
N ARG A 116 3.02 -11.81 -25.79
CA ARG A 116 4.17 -12.10 -26.65
C ARG A 116 3.74 -12.27 -28.10
N ARG A 117 2.65 -12.99 -28.37
CA ARG A 117 2.10 -13.20 -29.70
C ARG A 117 1.57 -11.89 -30.33
N ILE A 118 0.95 -11.02 -29.52
CA ILE A 118 0.52 -9.68 -29.95
C ILE A 118 1.73 -8.85 -30.40
N LEU A 119 2.79 -8.75 -29.56
CA LEU A 119 3.98 -7.99 -29.89
C LEU A 119 4.70 -8.56 -31.12
N HIS A 120 4.78 -9.89 -31.23
CA HIS A 120 5.32 -10.56 -32.43
C HIS A 120 4.51 -10.20 -33.68
N SER A 121 3.19 -10.23 -33.61
CA SER A 121 2.30 -9.85 -34.71
C SER A 121 2.48 -8.38 -35.09
N MET A 122 2.51 -7.48 -34.10
CA MET A 122 2.74 -6.06 -34.33
C MET A 122 4.10 -5.82 -35.03
N LYS A 123 5.17 -6.54 -34.59
CA LYS A 123 6.49 -6.41 -35.21
C LYS A 123 6.52 -6.91 -36.66
N ARG A 124 5.78 -7.94 -36.99
CA ARG A 124 5.66 -8.42 -38.39
C ARG A 124 4.89 -7.45 -39.28
N MET A 125 3.99 -6.68 -38.72
CA MET A 125 3.18 -5.68 -39.41
C MET A 125 3.79 -4.27 -39.36
N ASP A 126 4.93 -4.09 -38.69
CA ASP A 126 5.51 -2.80 -38.38
C ASP A 126 6.06 -2.10 -39.66
N ASP A 127 5.39 -1.04 -40.06
CA ASP A 127 5.81 -0.10 -41.08
C ASP A 127 5.95 1.34 -40.54
N GLY A 128 5.95 1.51 -39.23
CA GLY A 128 6.05 2.80 -38.54
C GLY A 128 4.71 3.54 -38.41
N ARG A 129 3.63 3.07 -39.03
CA ARG A 129 2.31 3.69 -38.97
C ARG A 129 1.39 2.98 -37.98
N TYR A 130 0.32 3.67 -37.59
CA TYR A 130 -0.72 3.07 -36.78
C TYR A 130 -1.53 2.04 -37.57
N ASN A 131 -1.80 0.91 -36.98
CA ASN A 131 -2.63 -0.15 -37.49
C ASN A 131 -3.93 -0.26 -36.68
N LYS A 132 -5.05 -0.54 -37.34
CA LYS A 132 -6.32 -0.85 -36.64
C LYS A 132 -6.12 -2.04 -35.70
N VAL A 133 -6.62 -1.93 -34.48
CA VAL A 133 -6.57 -3.02 -33.49
C VAL A 133 -7.21 -4.28 -34.04
N ALA A 134 -8.30 -4.16 -34.80
CA ALA A 134 -8.95 -5.31 -35.46
C ALA A 134 -8.00 -6.06 -36.40
N ASN A 135 -7.11 -5.35 -37.12
CA ASN A 135 -6.11 -5.97 -38.02
C ASN A 135 -5.02 -6.69 -37.24
N ILE A 136 -4.57 -6.08 -36.11
CA ILE A 136 -3.57 -6.70 -35.22
C ILE A 136 -4.15 -7.96 -34.60
N VAL A 137 -5.40 -7.93 -34.11
CA VAL A 137 -6.12 -9.07 -33.56
C VAL A 137 -6.21 -10.20 -34.59
N GLY A 138 -6.67 -9.89 -35.81
CA GLY A 138 -6.78 -10.87 -36.91
C GLY A 138 -5.43 -11.48 -37.29
N HIS A 139 -4.34 -10.68 -37.33
CA HIS A 139 -3.00 -11.20 -37.56
C HIS A 139 -2.49 -12.07 -36.41
N THR A 140 -2.82 -11.74 -35.15
CA THR A 140 -2.40 -12.50 -33.97
C THR A 140 -3.06 -13.88 -33.90
N MET A 141 -4.26 -14.07 -34.45
CA MET A 141 -4.96 -15.36 -34.51
C MET A 141 -4.15 -16.45 -35.25
N GLN A 142 -3.17 -16.08 -36.11
CA GLN A 142 -2.25 -17.05 -36.71
C GLN A 142 -1.34 -17.74 -35.68
N PHE A 143 -1.17 -17.19 -34.49
CA PHE A 143 -0.32 -17.67 -33.43
C PHE A 143 -1.10 -18.08 -32.18
N HIS A 144 -2.29 -17.50 -31.96
CA HIS A 144 -3.05 -17.67 -30.74
C HIS A 144 -4.37 -18.44 -30.99
N PRO A 145 -4.51 -19.69 -30.47
CA PRO A 145 -5.66 -20.56 -30.77
C PRO A 145 -6.91 -20.24 -29.91
N HIS A 146 -7.16 -18.96 -29.65
CA HIS A 146 -8.32 -18.51 -28.85
C HIS A 146 -9.07 -17.39 -29.57
N GLY A 147 -10.29 -17.07 -29.10
CA GLY A 147 -11.15 -16.05 -29.68
C GLY A 147 -10.54 -14.66 -29.74
N ASP A 148 -10.93 -13.92 -30.75
CA ASP A 148 -10.49 -12.55 -31.07
C ASP A 148 -10.74 -11.58 -29.90
N ALA A 149 -11.82 -11.72 -29.15
CA ALA A 149 -12.11 -10.90 -27.98
C ALA A 149 -10.97 -10.96 -26.93
N SER A 150 -10.46 -12.17 -26.63
CA SER A 150 -9.39 -12.34 -25.65
C SER A 150 -8.09 -11.65 -26.08
N ILE A 151 -7.79 -11.64 -27.37
CA ILE A 151 -6.65 -10.94 -27.95
C ILE A 151 -6.87 -9.42 -27.87
N GLY A 152 -8.08 -8.97 -28.24
CA GLY A 152 -8.46 -7.56 -28.17
C GLY A 152 -8.33 -6.99 -26.76
N ASP A 153 -8.88 -7.69 -25.76
CA ASP A 153 -8.80 -7.29 -24.33
C ASP A 153 -7.35 -7.24 -23.83
N ALA A 154 -6.53 -8.25 -24.19
CA ALA A 154 -5.12 -8.25 -23.85
C ALA A 154 -4.37 -7.06 -24.49
N LEU A 155 -4.65 -6.75 -25.75
CA LEU A 155 -4.04 -5.61 -26.46
C LEU A 155 -4.45 -4.28 -25.83
N VAL A 156 -5.74 -4.14 -25.44
CA VAL A 156 -6.23 -2.93 -24.74
C VAL A 156 -5.52 -2.77 -23.40
N GLN A 157 -5.41 -3.83 -22.60
CA GLN A 157 -4.68 -3.77 -21.34
C GLN A 157 -3.21 -3.40 -21.51
N MET A 158 -2.56 -3.91 -22.56
CA MET A 158 -1.17 -3.52 -22.87
C MET A 158 -1.05 -2.06 -23.29
N GLY A 159 -1.99 -1.55 -24.08
CA GLY A 159 -2.02 -0.16 -24.51
C GLY A 159 -2.27 0.82 -23.37
N GLN A 160 -3.10 0.44 -22.39
CA GLN A 160 -3.38 1.24 -21.19
C GLN A 160 -2.18 1.39 -20.23
N LYS A 161 -1.15 0.53 -20.37
CA LYS A 161 0.09 0.61 -19.57
C LYS A 161 1.13 1.59 -20.15
N ASP A 162 0.88 2.15 -21.30
CA ASP A 162 1.63 3.25 -21.94
C ASP A 162 3.16 3.07 -22.01
N LEU A 163 3.64 1.87 -22.24
CA LEU A 163 5.09 1.60 -22.33
C LEU A 163 5.47 0.95 -23.68
N LEU A 164 4.79 -0.13 -24.07
CA LEU A 164 5.13 -0.93 -25.23
C LEU A 164 4.41 -0.50 -26.52
N ILE A 165 3.28 0.16 -26.37
CA ILE A 165 2.34 0.41 -27.47
C ILE A 165 1.91 1.88 -27.43
N ASP A 166 2.16 2.59 -28.55
CA ASP A 166 1.57 3.89 -28.80
C ASP A 166 0.11 3.67 -29.23
N THR A 167 -0.81 4.39 -28.62
CA THR A 167 -2.25 4.25 -28.81
C THR A 167 -2.86 5.46 -29.49
N GLN A 168 -3.89 5.23 -30.32
CA GLN A 168 -4.68 6.29 -30.95
C GLN A 168 -6.18 5.94 -30.89
N GLY A 169 -7.00 6.90 -30.50
CA GLY A 169 -8.44 6.73 -30.29
C GLY A 169 -8.80 6.55 -28.82
N ASN A 170 -10.00 6.06 -28.55
CA ASN A 170 -10.48 5.84 -27.17
C ASN A 170 -10.14 4.42 -26.69
N TRP A 171 -9.10 4.32 -25.89
CA TRP A 171 -8.61 3.08 -25.27
C TRP A 171 -9.20 2.81 -23.86
N GLY A 172 -10.29 3.52 -23.50
CA GLY A 172 -10.85 3.49 -22.16
C GLY A 172 -10.08 4.40 -21.20
N ASN A 173 -10.44 4.33 -19.95
CA ASN A 173 -9.79 5.12 -18.91
C ASN A 173 -9.68 4.28 -17.62
N ILE A 174 -8.46 4.05 -17.17
CA ILE A 174 -8.17 3.27 -15.96
C ILE A 174 -8.67 3.95 -14.67
N LEU A 175 -8.83 5.29 -14.68
CA LEU A 175 -9.31 6.05 -13.53
C LEU A 175 -10.82 5.97 -13.39
N THR A 176 -11.57 6.10 -14.50
CA THR A 176 -13.04 6.05 -14.48
C THR A 176 -13.61 4.65 -14.66
N GLY A 177 -12.82 3.72 -15.23
CA GLY A 177 -13.28 2.38 -15.58
C GLY A 177 -14.04 2.31 -16.91
N SER A 178 -14.12 3.41 -17.66
CA SER A 178 -14.77 3.41 -18.96
C SER A 178 -14.05 2.50 -19.95
N SER A 179 -14.86 1.69 -20.68
CA SER A 179 -14.36 0.70 -21.62
C SER A 179 -13.72 1.33 -22.87
N ALA A 180 -12.79 0.61 -23.49
CA ALA A 180 -12.25 0.99 -24.78
C ALA A 180 -13.31 0.92 -25.89
N ALA A 181 -13.13 1.74 -26.92
CA ALA A 181 -13.94 1.63 -28.13
C ALA A 181 -13.67 0.30 -28.86
N ALA A 182 -14.61 -0.13 -29.70
CA ALA A 182 -14.47 -1.38 -30.44
C ALA A 182 -13.18 -1.40 -31.31
N PRO A 183 -12.52 -2.56 -31.47
CA PRO A 183 -11.24 -2.72 -32.15
C PRO A 183 -11.13 -2.10 -33.54
N ARG A 184 -12.24 -1.91 -34.23
CA ARG A 184 -12.29 -1.27 -35.56
C ARG A 184 -12.10 0.25 -35.54
N TYR A 185 -12.24 0.90 -34.38
CA TYR A 185 -12.13 2.36 -34.24
C TYR A 185 -10.79 2.82 -33.68
N ILE A 186 -10.14 1.98 -32.90
CA ILE A 186 -8.87 2.29 -32.22
C ILE A 186 -7.68 1.75 -33.01
N GLU A 187 -6.55 2.39 -32.87
CA GLU A 187 -5.32 2.09 -33.59
C GLU A 187 -4.13 1.99 -32.64
N ALA A 188 -3.16 1.17 -33.01
CA ALA A 188 -1.95 0.93 -32.25
C ALA A 188 -0.72 0.80 -33.15
N ARG A 189 0.44 1.10 -32.60
CA ARG A 189 1.76 0.77 -33.14
C ARG A 189 2.72 0.47 -32.01
N LEU A 190 3.87 -0.13 -32.34
CA LEU A 190 4.93 -0.33 -31.35
C LEU A 190 5.54 1.02 -30.95
N SER A 191 5.77 1.21 -29.66
CA SER A 191 6.48 2.37 -29.13
C SER A 191 7.97 2.32 -29.51
N LYS A 192 8.63 3.46 -29.46
CA LYS A 192 10.09 3.52 -29.64
C LYS A 192 10.82 2.69 -28.57
N PHE A 193 10.32 2.71 -27.34
CA PHE A 193 10.86 1.89 -26.28
C PHE A 193 10.79 0.39 -26.62
N ALA A 194 9.63 -0.08 -27.09
CA ALA A 194 9.47 -1.47 -27.50
C ALA A 194 10.41 -1.88 -28.63
N LEU A 195 10.60 -0.99 -29.61
CA LEU A 195 11.51 -1.24 -30.72
C LEU A 195 12.98 -1.32 -30.32
N ASP A 196 13.41 -0.53 -29.32
CA ASP A 196 14.77 -0.51 -28.82
C ASP A 196 15.07 -1.70 -27.87
N THR A 197 14.06 -2.17 -27.13
CA THR A 197 14.31 -3.07 -25.98
C THR A 197 13.82 -4.50 -26.18
N VAL A 198 12.81 -4.75 -27.06
CA VAL A 198 12.08 -6.02 -27.08
C VAL A 198 12.52 -6.93 -28.22
N PHE A 199 12.97 -6.39 -29.34
CA PHE A 199 13.12 -7.16 -30.58
C PHE A 199 14.58 -7.23 -31.07
N ASN A 200 15.07 -8.45 -31.19
CA ASN A 200 16.26 -8.76 -31.99
C ASN A 200 16.11 -10.18 -32.57
N PRO A 201 15.87 -10.29 -33.92
CA PRO A 201 15.66 -11.61 -34.52
C PRO A 201 16.88 -12.55 -34.45
N LYS A 202 18.10 -11.99 -34.24
CA LYS A 202 19.34 -12.79 -34.20
C LYS A 202 19.55 -13.49 -32.85
N THR A 203 18.98 -12.93 -31.76
CA THR A 203 19.05 -13.48 -30.43
C THR A 203 17.72 -14.13 -29.97
N THR A 204 16.71 -14.15 -30.85
CA THR A 204 15.41 -14.76 -30.57
C THR A 204 15.44 -16.26 -30.88
N GLU A 205 14.97 -17.06 -29.92
CA GLU A 205 14.69 -18.47 -30.12
C GLU A 205 13.27 -18.68 -30.66
N TRP A 206 13.16 -19.53 -31.69
CA TRP A 206 11.91 -19.71 -32.43
C TRP A 206 11.33 -21.10 -32.25
N LYS A 207 10.02 -21.20 -32.10
CA LYS A 207 9.24 -22.45 -32.18
C LYS A 207 8.18 -22.35 -33.28
N MET A 208 7.60 -23.47 -33.66
CA MET A 208 6.46 -23.47 -34.59
C MET A 208 5.20 -23.03 -33.86
N SER A 209 4.31 -22.32 -34.55
CA SER A 209 2.97 -21.99 -34.09
C SER A 209 2.13 -23.25 -33.89
N TYR A 210 1.00 -23.12 -33.20
CA TYR A 210 0.10 -24.23 -32.87
C TYR A 210 -0.37 -25.02 -34.10
N ASP A 211 -0.45 -24.36 -35.26
CA ASP A 211 -0.86 -24.96 -36.56
C ASP A 211 0.33 -25.45 -37.41
N GLY A 212 1.57 -25.26 -36.94
CA GLY A 212 2.80 -25.65 -37.64
C GLY A 212 3.15 -24.83 -38.87
N ARG A 213 2.41 -23.74 -39.19
CA ARG A 213 2.60 -22.96 -40.42
C ARG A 213 3.55 -21.80 -40.26
N ASN A 214 3.62 -21.20 -39.09
CA ASN A 214 4.42 -20.02 -38.80
C ASN A 214 5.44 -20.29 -37.70
N LYS A 215 6.46 -19.43 -37.62
CA LYS A 215 7.38 -19.40 -36.48
C LYS A 215 6.95 -18.33 -35.49
N GLU A 216 6.92 -18.64 -34.22
CA GLU A 216 6.70 -17.72 -33.10
C GLU A 216 7.86 -17.75 -32.11
N PRO A 217 8.18 -16.64 -31.40
CA PRO A 217 9.24 -16.64 -30.39
C PRO A 217 8.86 -17.51 -29.18
N ILE A 218 9.82 -18.26 -28.64
CA ILE A 218 9.68 -18.94 -27.35
C ILE A 218 9.60 -17.88 -26.26
N THR A 219 10.59 -16.98 -26.19
CA THR A 219 10.60 -15.74 -25.42
C THR A 219 11.14 -14.62 -26.28
N LEU A 220 10.74 -13.38 -26.05
CA LEU A 220 11.35 -12.22 -26.67
C LEU A 220 12.65 -11.83 -25.96
N PRO A 221 13.69 -11.36 -26.68
CA PRO A 221 14.95 -10.93 -26.10
C PRO A 221 14.84 -9.52 -25.48
N VAL A 222 14.07 -9.43 -24.40
CA VAL A 222 13.80 -8.16 -23.73
C VAL A 222 14.99 -7.73 -22.90
N LYS A 223 15.56 -6.55 -23.19
CA LYS A 223 16.70 -5.96 -22.47
C LYS A 223 16.27 -4.93 -21.43
N PHE A 224 15.31 -5.29 -20.60
CA PHE A 224 14.77 -4.44 -19.53
C PHE A 224 13.92 -5.30 -18.59
N PRO A 225 13.84 -5.03 -17.27
CA PRO A 225 12.97 -5.74 -16.31
C PRO A 225 11.48 -5.42 -16.53
N LEU A 226 10.95 -5.81 -17.69
CA LEU A 226 9.62 -5.45 -18.17
C LEU A 226 8.51 -5.93 -17.23
N LEU A 227 8.68 -7.12 -16.62
CA LEU A 227 7.73 -7.70 -15.68
C LEU A 227 7.48 -6.78 -14.50
N LEU A 228 8.54 -6.16 -13.97
CA LEU A 228 8.44 -5.24 -12.83
C LEU A 228 7.85 -3.90 -13.24
N ALA A 229 8.18 -3.38 -14.42
CA ALA A 229 7.62 -2.10 -14.87
C ALA A 229 6.12 -2.19 -15.16
N GLN A 230 5.67 -3.28 -15.78
CA GLN A 230 4.26 -3.43 -16.15
C GLN A 230 3.40 -4.13 -15.11
N GLY A 231 4.01 -4.90 -14.22
CA GLY A 231 3.29 -5.82 -13.36
C GLY A 231 2.51 -6.88 -14.15
N ALA A 232 2.06 -7.92 -13.46
CA ALA A 232 1.24 -8.97 -14.03
C ALA A 232 0.25 -9.52 -13.02
N GLU A 233 -0.98 -9.77 -13.43
CA GLU A 233 -1.98 -10.45 -12.63
C GLU A 233 -2.58 -11.59 -13.44
N GLY A 234 -2.68 -12.78 -12.83
CA GLY A 234 -3.26 -13.95 -13.49
C GLY A 234 -3.71 -14.99 -12.49
N ILE A 235 -4.86 -15.59 -12.77
CA ILE A 235 -5.44 -16.66 -11.98
C ILE A 235 -5.38 -17.94 -12.81
N ALA A 236 -4.66 -18.92 -12.30
CA ALA A 236 -4.55 -20.24 -12.89
C ALA A 236 -5.23 -21.29 -11.98
N VAL A 237 -5.14 -22.55 -12.36
CA VAL A 237 -5.66 -23.65 -11.54
C VAL A 237 -4.68 -23.96 -10.40
N GLY A 238 -5.10 -23.69 -9.18
CA GLY A 238 -4.28 -23.89 -7.97
C GLY A 238 -3.16 -22.87 -7.75
N LEU A 239 -2.92 -21.98 -8.70
CA LEU A 239 -1.87 -20.97 -8.66
C LEU A 239 -2.44 -19.58 -9.07
N SER A 240 -1.84 -18.55 -8.54
CA SER A 240 -2.09 -17.17 -8.99
C SER A 240 -0.78 -16.40 -9.04
N SER A 241 -0.70 -15.43 -9.94
CA SER A 241 0.38 -14.46 -10.01
C SER A 241 -0.20 -13.09 -9.77
N LYS A 242 0.40 -12.30 -8.88
CA LYS A 242 0.07 -10.89 -8.65
C LYS A 242 1.35 -10.11 -8.39
N ILE A 243 1.95 -9.65 -9.48
CA ILE A 243 3.17 -8.85 -9.49
C ILE A 243 2.76 -7.41 -9.74
N LEU A 244 3.10 -6.54 -8.79
CA LEU A 244 2.73 -5.13 -8.84
C LEU A 244 3.69 -4.35 -9.76
N PRO A 245 3.23 -3.27 -10.42
CA PRO A 245 4.11 -2.42 -11.20
C PRO A 245 5.02 -1.58 -10.31
N HIS A 246 6.22 -1.27 -10.81
CA HIS A 246 7.24 -0.46 -10.15
C HIS A 246 7.68 0.68 -11.06
N ASN A 247 8.26 1.72 -10.47
CA ASN A 247 8.70 2.91 -11.21
C ASN A 247 9.81 2.59 -12.19
N PHE A 248 9.70 3.10 -13.41
CA PHE A 248 10.65 2.91 -14.51
C PHE A 248 12.07 3.36 -14.15
N CYS A 249 12.21 4.55 -13.59
CA CYS A 249 13.52 5.11 -13.24
C CYS A 249 14.16 4.34 -12.09
N GLU A 250 13.38 3.96 -11.06
CA GLU A 250 13.87 3.19 -9.93
C GLU A 250 14.31 1.78 -10.33
N ILE A 251 13.64 1.17 -11.30
CA ILE A 251 14.07 -0.12 -11.87
C ILE A 251 15.44 0.01 -12.55
N CYS A 252 15.65 1.09 -13.35
CA CYS A 252 16.96 1.34 -13.96
C CYS A 252 18.05 1.57 -12.91
N ASP A 253 17.77 2.39 -11.89
CA ASP A 253 18.70 2.66 -10.79
C ASP A 253 19.04 1.40 -10.01
N ALA A 254 18.05 0.58 -9.70
CA ALA A 254 18.24 -0.69 -9.00
C ALA A 254 19.04 -1.70 -9.83
N ALA A 255 18.83 -1.75 -11.15
CA ALA A 255 19.61 -2.59 -12.05
C ALA A 255 21.08 -2.14 -12.10
N ILE A 256 21.34 -0.83 -12.19
CA ILE A 256 22.71 -0.26 -12.13
C ILE A 256 23.36 -0.55 -10.79
N ALA A 257 22.63 -0.34 -9.67
CA ALA A 257 23.13 -0.65 -8.34
C ALA A 257 23.52 -2.13 -8.18
N TYR A 258 22.67 -3.03 -8.67
CA TYR A 258 22.94 -4.47 -8.67
C TYR A 258 24.20 -4.83 -9.47
N LEU A 259 24.39 -4.25 -10.66
CA LEU A 259 25.58 -4.48 -11.49
C LEU A 259 26.88 -4.03 -10.82
N HIS A 260 26.80 -3.08 -9.91
CA HIS A 260 27.93 -2.57 -9.12
C HIS A 260 27.99 -3.16 -7.70
N ASP A 261 27.29 -4.26 -7.42
CA ASP A 261 27.22 -4.92 -6.12
C ASP A 261 26.74 -4.00 -4.98
N GLN A 262 25.92 -2.97 -5.31
CA GLN A 262 25.33 -2.06 -4.34
C GLN A 262 23.96 -2.54 -3.88
N PRO A 263 23.57 -2.27 -2.62
CA PRO A 263 22.22 -2.61 -2.16
C PRO A 263 21.17 -1.76 -2.87
N PHE A 264 20.04 -2.35 -3.19
CA PHE A 264 18.89 -1.67 -3.77
C PHE A 264 17.60 -2.12 -3.10
N GLN A 265 16.57 -1.31 -3.23
CA GLN A 265 15.22 -1.62 -2.76
C GLN A 265 14.19 -1.07 -3.74
N LEU A 266 13.17 -1.86 -4.04
CA LEU A 266 12.10 -1.49 -4.96
C LEU A 266 10.74 -1.60 -4.28
N TYR A 267 9.94 -0.56 -4.44
CA TYR A 267 8.56 -0.52 -3.98
C TYR A 267 7.60 -0.27 -5.13
N PRO A 268 6.38 -0.81 -5.07
CA PRO A 268 5.37 -0.58 -6.10
C PRO A 268 5.11 0.90 -6.36
N ASP A 269 4.83 1.20 -7.63
CA ASP A 269 4.39 2.50 -8.10
C ASP A 269 3.17 2.32 -9.01
N PHE A 270 2.09 3.02 -8.73
CA PHE A 270 0.81 2.79 -9.39
C PHE A 270 0.42 3.95 -10.31
N PRO A 271 -0.13 3.67 -11.49
CA PRO A 271 -0.60 4.71 -12.41
C PRO A 271 -1.80 5.50 -11.85
N THR A 272 -2.46 4.98 -10.82
CA THR A 272 -3.56 5.67 -10.10
C THR A 272 -3.07 6.54 -8.95
N ALA A 273 -1.74 6.64 -8.75
CA ALA A 273 -1.11 7.32 -7.63
C ALA A 273 -1.55 6.76 -6.25
N GLY A 274 -1.93 7.61 -5.31
CA GLY A 274 -2.30 7.21 -3.95
C GLY A 274 -1.11 7.06 -3.02
N SER A 275 -1.36 6.60 -1.81
CA SER A 275 -0.32 6.35 -0.79
C SER A 275 -0.22 4.87 -0.46
N ILE A 276 0.98 4.39 -0.13
CA ILE A 276 1.23 2.99 0.23
C ILE A 276 2.00 2.87 1.54
N ASP A 277 1.60 1.89 2.35
CA ASP A 277 2.35 1.41 3.50
C ASP A 277 3.04 0.10 3.14
N VAL A 278 4.37 0.16 3.09
CA VAL A 278 5.25 -0.93 2.66
C VAL A 278 5.81 -1.76 3.82
N SER A 279 5.48 -1.43 5.07
CA SER A 279 6.03 -2.06 6.28
C SER A 279 5.90 -3.59 6.30
N LYS A 280 4.89 -4.15 5.59
CA LYS A 280 4.61 -5.58 5.49
C LYS A 280 4.69 -6.11 4.05
N TYR A 281 5.33 -5.37 3.14
CA TYR A 281 5.40 -5.72 1.73
C TYR A 281 6.17 -7.01 1.46
N ASN A 282 7.21 -7.28 2.25
CA ASN A 282 8.04 -8.49 2.17
C ASN A 282 8.56 -8.79 0.75
N ASP A 283 9.08 -7.77 0.07
CA ASP A 283 9.68 -7.87 -1.28
C ASP A 283 8.78 -8.61 -2.30
N GLY A 284 7.47 -8.42 -2.22
CA GLY A 284 6.51 -9.02 -3.15
C GLY A 284 6.25 -10.51 -2.97
N GLN A 285 6.77 -11.15 -1.93
CA GLN A 285 6.54 -12.57 -1.65
C GLN A 285 5.12 -12.85 -1.16
N ARG A 286 4.71 -14.10 -1.38
CA ARG A 286 3.44 -14.61 -0.85
C ARG A 286 3.39 -14.49 0.67
N GLY A 287 2.31 -13.88 1.18
CA GLY A 287 2.13 -13.58 2.61
C GLY A 287 2.49 -12.14 2.97
N GLY A 288 3.17 -11.42 2.08
CA GLY A 288 3.29 -9.97 2.20
C GLY A 288 1.94 -9.28 2.03
N VAL A 289 1.81 -8.09 2.61
CA VAL A 289 0.62 -7.24 2.50
C VAL A 289 1.06 -5.81 2.27
N LEU A 290 0.51 -5.20 1.23
CA LEU A 290 0.65 -3.79 0.93
C LEU A 290 -0.69 -3.12 1.21
N LYS A 291 -0.70 -2.09 2.07
CA LYS A 291 -1.89 -1.24 2.23
C LYS A 291 -1.81 -0.08 1.27
N VAL A 292 -2.92 0.20 0.61
CA VAL A 292 -3.04 1.30 -0.36
C VAL A 292 -4.20 2.19 0.06
N ARG A 293 -3.94 3.49 0.18
CA ARG A 293 -4.93 4.52 0.53
C ARG A 293 -5.15 5.50 -0.61
N ALA A 294 -6.39 5.90 -0.77
CA ALA A 294 -6.77 7.07 -1.56
C ALA A 294 -6.20 8.35 -0.92
N LYS A 295 -5.86 9.35 -1.73
CA LYS A 295 -5.51 10.67 -1.23
C LYS A 295 -6.77 11.50 -1.05
N ILE A 296 -7.07 11.83 0.20
CA ILE A 296 -8.26 12.59 0.59
C ILE A 296 -7.83 13.96 1.09
N GLU A 297 -8.32 15.01 0.46
CA GLU A 297 -8.06 16.41 0.82
C GLU A 297 -9.30 17.02 1.47
N LYS A 298 -9.07 17.87 2.46
CA LYS A 298 -10.10 18.64 3.15
C LYS A 298 -10.15 20.04 2.56
N ILE A 299 -11.12 20.31 1.70
CA ILE A 299 -11.30 21.67 1.15
C ILE A 299 -11.87 22.59 2.21
N ASP A 300 -12.89 22.14 2.91
CA ASP A 300 -13.51 22.86 4.02
C ASP A 300 -14.08 21.89 5.07
N GLN A 301 -14.71 22.42 6.13
CA GLN A 301 -15.29 21.60 7.19
C GLN A 301 -16.48 20.72 6.74
N LYS A 302 -16.96 20.88 5.52
CA LYS A 302 -18.15 20.19 4.99
C LYS A 302 -17.89 19.42 3.72
N THR A 303 -16.73 19.60 3.09
CA THR A 303 -16.42 19.00 1.80
C THR A 303 -15.05 18.35 1.84
N LEU A 304 -15.03 17.04 1.60
CA LEU A 304 -13.83 16.26 1.36
C LEU A 304 -13.72 15.95 -0.12
N VAL A 305 -12.51 15.91 -0.65
CA VAL A 305 -12.26 15.55 -2.06
C VAL A 305 -11.22 14.46 -2.13
N ILE A 306 -11.53 13.41 -2.89
CA ILE A 306 -10.60 12.35 -3.21
C ILE A 306 -9.92 12.72 -4.52
N ARG A 307 -8.58 12.87 -4.48
CA ARG A 307 -7.74 13.27 -5.61
C ARG A 307 -7.05 12.11 -6.29
N GLU A 308 -6.78 11.06 -5.55
CA GLU A 308 -6.10 9.87 -6.04
C GLU A 308 -6.81 8.63 -5.49
N ILE A 309 -6.88 7.56 -6.29
CA ILE A 309 -7.63 6.35 -5.95
C ILE A 309 -6.69 5.16 -5.75
N PRO A 310 -7.07 4.19 -4.90
CA PRO A 310 -6.27 2.98 -4.71
C PRO A 310 -6.14 2.17 -5.99
N PHE A 311 -4.99 1.54 -6.18
CA PHE A 311 -4.73 0.66 -7.31
C PHE A 311 -5.80 -0.44 -7.45
N SER A 312 -6.20 -0.74 -8.68
CA SER A 312 -7.29 -1.66 -9.05
C SER A 312 -8.72 -1.18 -8.72
N LYS A 313 -8.89 0.08 -8.31
CA LYS A 313 -10.21 0.71 -8.16
C LYS A 313 -10.40 1.79 -9.22
N THR A 314 -11.65 2.06 -9.54
CA THR A 314 -12.05 3.16 -10.43
C THR A 314 -12.87 4.18 -9.66
N SER A 315 -13.02 5.40 -10.20
CA SER A 315 -13.84 6.42 -9.55
C SER A 315 -15.27 5.94 -9.34
N GLU A 316 -15.85 5.24 -10.31
CA GLU A 316 -17.19 4.63 -10.22
C GLU A 316 -17.28 3.60 -9.09
N THR A 317 -16.37 2.61 -9.06
CA THR A 317 -16.39 1.57 -8.02
C THR A 317 -16.13 2.13 -6.62
N LEU A 318 -15.30 3.17 -6.51
CA LEU A 318 -15.03 3.84 -5.25
C LEU A 318 -16.25 4.65 -4.78
N GLN A 319 -16.88 5.41 -5.68
CA GLN A 319 -18.12 6.12 -5.40
C GLN A 319 -19.21 5.15 -4.92
N ASP A 320 -19.42 4.03 -5.60
CA ASP A 320 -20.34 2.98 -5.22
C ASP A 320 -20.07 2.43 -3.81
N SER A 321 -18.81 2.21 -3.48
CA SER A 321 -18.39 1.76 -2.15
C SER A 321 -18.75 2.79 -1.07
N ILE A 322 -18.52 4.07 -1.35
CA ILE A 322 -18.88 5.17 -0.44
C ILE A 322 -20.41 5.27 -0.28
N VAL A 323 -21.16 5.23 -1.37
CA VAL A 323 -22.65 5.27 -1.33
C VAL A 323 -23.20 4.11 -0.49
N LYS A 324 -22.70 2.90 -0.70
CA LYS A 324 -23.08 1.72 0.11
C LYS A 324 -22.76 1.89 1.59
N ALA A 325 -21.67 2.55 1.94
CA ALA A 325 -21.33 2.86 3.32
C ALA A 325 -22.26 3.93 3.94
N ILE A 326 -22.67 4.91 3.14
CA ILE A 326 -23.68 5.93 3.55
C ILE A 326 -25.04 5.28 3.78
N GLU A 327 -25.51 4.43 2.86
CA GLU A 327 -26.79 3.70 2.99
C GLU A 327 -26.84 2.81 4.22
N LYS A 328 -25.71 2.16 4.55
CA LYS A 328 -25.54 1.37 5.78
C LYS A 328 -25.40 2.24 7.04
N GLY A 329 -25.39 3.58 6.91
CA GLY A 329 -25.24 4.51 8.02
C GLY A 329 -23.85 4.51 8.67
N LYS A 330 -22.83 3.99 7.99
CA LYS A 330 -21.43 4.00 8.47
C LYS A 330 -20.78 5.37 8.29
N ILE A 331 -21.23 6.13 7.30
CA ILE A 331 -20.73 7.46 6.97
C ILE A 331 -21.93 8.41 6.87
N LYS A 332 -21.80 9.61 7.43
CA LYS A 332 -22.84 10.64 7.38
C LYS A 332 -22.50 11.70 6.34
N ALA A 333 -22.71 11.39 5.08
CA ALA A 333 -22.62 12.35 3.99
C ALA A 333 -24.01 12.65 3.40
N ARG A 334 -24.16 13.84 2.82
CA ARG A 334 -25.39 14.29 2.15
C ARG A 334 -25.41 13.87 0.68
N LYS A 335 -24.24 13.94 0.03
CA LYS A 335 -24.09 13.74 -1.41
C LYS A 335 -22.66 13.32 -1.70
N VAL A 336 -22.50 12.49 -2.73
CA VAL A 336 -21.20 12.15 -3.33
C VAL A 336 -21.29 12.47 -4.80
N GLU A 337 -20.33 13.20 -5.35
CA GLU A 337 -20.28 13.62 -6.76
C GLU A 337 -18.95 13.19 -7.35
N ASP A 338 -19.01 12.47 -8.44
CA ASP A 338 -17.84 12.16 -9.25
C ASP A 338 -17.71 13.24 -10.35
N LEU A 339 -16.66 14.05 -10.25
CA LEU A 339 -16.31 15.10 -11.19
C LEU A 339 -15.02 14.74 -11.94
N THR A 340 -14.63 13.47 -11.91
CA THR A 340 -13.42 12.95 -12.54
C THR A 340 -13.42 13.22 -14.03
N ALA A 341 -12.35 13.89 -14.50
CA ALA A 341 -12.11 14.18 -15.91
C ALA A 341 -10.70 13.69 -16.30
N ALA A 342 -9.73 14.59 -16.47
CA ALA A 342 -8.32 14.24 -16.66
C ALA A 342 -7.68 13.75 -15.36
N ASN A 343 -8.11 14.33 -14.23
CA ASN A 343 -7.68 13.97 -12.89
C ASN A 343 -8.88 13.46 -12.09
N VAL A 344 -8.61 12.63 -11.09
CA VAL A 344 -9.65 12.15 -10.18
C VAL A 344 -10.14 13.31 -9.30
N GLU A 345 -11.46 13.45 -9.22
CA GLU A 345 -12.12 14.40 -8.33
C GLU A 345 -13.47 13.82 -7.87
N ILE A 346 -13.48 13.16 -6.70
CA ILE A 346 -14.71 12.68 -6.07
C ILE A 346 -14.99 13.55 -4.84
N GLN A 347 -16.06 14.32 -4.86
CA GLN A 347 -16.46 15.19 -3.77
C GLN A 347 -17.44 14.50 -2.83
N VAL A 348 -17.13 14.52 -1.53
CA VAL A 348 -17.98 13.98 -0.47
C VAL A 348 -18.48 15.15 0.40
N HIS A 349 -19.76 15.46 0.30
CA HIS A 349 -20.41 16.56 1.05
C HIS A 349 -20.96 16.02 2.38
N LEU A 350 -20.41 16.49 3.48
CA LEU A 350 -20.74 16.03 4.83
C LEU A 350 -22.08 16.57 5.33
N ALA A 351 -22.73 15.83 6.21
CA ALA A 351 -23.89 16.32 6.94
C ALA A 351 -23.49 17.39 7.97
N PRO A 352 -24.39 18.35 8.31
CA PRO A 352 -24.10 19.36 9.33
C PRO A 352 -23.72 18.75 10.68
N GLY A 353 -22.66 19.26 11.32
CA GLY A 353 -22.21 18.83 12.64
C GLY A 353 -21.35 17.55 12.65
N VAL A 354 -21.00 17.01 11.50
CA VAL A 354 -20.09 15.85 11.36
C VAL A 354 -18.65 16.34 11.25
N SER A 355 -17.73 15.69 11.98
CA SER A 355 -16.29 15.97 11.89
C SER A 355 -15.73 15.44 10.57
N SER A 356 -15.04 16.31 9.83
CA SER A 356 -14.34 15.91 8.60
C SER A 356 -13.29 14.85 8.87
N ASP A 357 -12.50 15.01 9.95
CA ASP A 357 -11.40 14.09 10.29
C ASP A 357 -11.91 12.70 10.61
N LYS A 358 -12.95 12.58 11.47
CA LYS A 358 -13.61 11.28 11.71
C LYS A 358 -14.21 10.66 10.46
N THR A 359 -14.65 11.48 9.52
CA THR A 359 -15.19 10.96 8.26
C THR A 359 -14.09 10.45 7.34
N ILE A 360 -12.91 11.07 7.32
CA ILE A 360 -11.74 10.54 6.59
C ILE A 360 -11.38 9.15 7.13
N ASP A 361 -11.31 9.00 8.45
CA ASP A 361 -11.07 7.68 9.05
C ASP A 361 -12.18 6.68 8.72
N ALA A 362 -13.44 7.12 8.71
CA ALA A 362 -14.57 6.28 8.34
C ALA A 362 -14.52 5.86 6.86
N LEU A 363 -14.07 6.74 5.97
CA LEU A 363 -13.84 6.42 4.56
C LEU A 363 -12.77 5.33 4.42
N TYR A 364 -11.65 5.42 5.13
CA TYR A 364 -10.63 4.37 5.13
C TYR A 364 -11.11 3.07 5.78
N ALA A 365 -11.87 3.14 6.88
CA ALA A 365 -12.29 1.96 7.61
C ALA A 365 -13.45 1.17 6.95
N PHE A 366 -14.34 1.84 6.20
CA PHE A 366 -15.61 1.26 5.74
C PHE A 366 -15.81 1.27 4.24
N THR A 367 -14.87 1.82 3.48
CA THR A 367 -14.96 1.88 2.01
C THR A 367 -13.66 1.40 1.36
N ASP A 368 -13.67 1.36 0.04
CA ASP A 368 -12.50 1.02 -0.76
C ASP A 368 -11.44 2.14 -0.83
N CYS A 369 -11.58 3.20 -0.02
CA CYS A 369 -10.54 4.23 0.13
C CYS A 369 -9.24 3.69 0.77
N GLU A 370 -9.32 2.61 1.55
CA GLU A 370 -8.16 1.80 1.95
C GLU A 370 -8.39 0.35 1.51
N ILE A 371 -7.42 -0.22 0.81
CA ILE A 371 -7.43 -1.62 0.40
C ILE A 371 -6.14 -2.32 0.79
N ASN A 372 -6.22 -3.64 0.98
CA ASN A 372 -5.07 -4.49 1.19
C ASN A 372 -4.78 -5.27 -0.09
N ILE A 373 -3.55 -5.22 -0.57
CA ILE A 373 -3.08 -6.00 -1.71
C ILE A 373 -2.08 -7.03 -1.19
N SER A 374 -2.32 -8.30 -1.51
CA SER A 374 -1.38 -9.38 -1.20
C SER A 374 -0.63 -9.76 -2.49
N PRO A 375 0.65 -9.38 -2.63
CA PRO A 375 1.46 -9.76 -3.77
C PRO A 375 1.74 -11.26 -3.78
N ASN A 376 2.03 -11.78 -4.96
CA ASN A 376 2.47 -13.15 -5.16
C ASN A 376 3.27 -13.23 -6.46
N CYS A 377 4.57 -13.14 -6.35
CA CYS A 377 5.46 -13.16 -7.50
C CYS A 377 5.65 -14.60 -7.98
N CYS A 378 4.70 -15.08 -8.78
CA CYS A 378 4.74 -16.39 -9.43
C CYS A 378 5.03 -16.19 -10.93
N VAL A 379 6.06 -16.83 -11.44
CA VAL A 379 6.53 -16.74 -12.83
C VAL A 379 6.83 -18.13 -13.39
N ILE A 380 6.94 -18.24 -14.72
CA ILE A 380 7.36 -19.48 -15.37
C ILE A 380 8.84 -19.37 -15.77
N GLU A 381 9.61 -20.37 -15.39
CA GLU A 381 10.98 -20.61 -15.83
C GLU A 381 11.17 -22.08 -16.09
N ASP A 382 11.82 -22.48 -17.17
CA ASP A 382 12.06 -23.87 -17.56
C ASP A 382 10.80 -24.75 -17.52
N ASN A 383 9.66 -24.23 -17.97
CA ASN A 383 8.35 -24.87 -17.94
C ASN A 383 7.87 -25.26 -16.53
N LYS A 384 8.32 -24.53 -15.49
CA LYS A 384 7.91 -24.72 -14.11
C LYS A 384 7.52 -23.41 -13.47
N PRO A 385 6.49 -23.37 -12.59
CA PRO A 385 6.20 -22.20 -11.80
C PRO A 385 7.26 -22.01 -10.70
N GLN A 386 7.80 -20.78 -10.61
CA GLN A 386 8.73 -20.34 -9.58
C GLN A 386 8.09 -19.24 -8.76
N PHE A 387 8.39 -19.21 -7.45
CA PHE A 387 7.97 -18.15 -6.53
C PHE A 387 9.20 -17.37 -6.10
N LEU A 388 9.32 -16.16 -6.61
CA LEU A 388 10.49 -15.32 -6.44
C LEU A 388 10.16 -14.08 -5.63
N THR A 389 11.19 -13.32 -5.22
CA THR A 389 11.06 -11.95 -4.75
C THR A 389 11.08 -10.97 -5.93
N VAL A 390 10.67 -9.73 -5.70
CA VAL A 390 10.84 -8.64 -6.68
C VAL A 390 12.33 -8.41 -6.95
N SER A 391 13.16 -8.47 -5.92
CA SER A 391 14.61 -8.36 -6.04
C SER A 391 15.22 -9.48 -6.89
N ASP A 392 14.74 -10.73 -6.76
CA ASP A 392 15.21 -11.85 -7.58
C ASP A 392 14.83 -11.68 -9.04
N VAL A 393 13.61 -11.21 -9.32
CA VAL A 393 13.17 -10.91 -10.69
C VAL A 393 14.03 -9.81 -11.30
N LEU A 394 14.37 -8.76 -10.53
CA LEU A 394 15.27 -7.71 -11.03
C LEU A 394 16.65 -8.28 -11.38
N ARG A 395 17.27 -9.05 -10.47
CA ARG A 395 18.58 -9.68 -10.69
C ARG A 395 18.57 -10.52 -11.95
N HIS A 396 17.60 -11.44 -12.04
CA HIS A 396 17.47 -12.31 -13.21
C HIS A 396 17.30 -11.50 -14.52
N SER A 397 16.44 -10.49 -14.53
CA SER A 397 16.22 -9.68 -15.72
C SER A 397 17.45 -8.84 -16.10
N THR A 398 18.22 -8.38 -15.09
CA THR A 398 19.47 -7.63 -15.32
C THR A 398 20.56 -8.55 -15.87
N ASP A 399 20.75 -9.75 -15.31
CA ASP A 399 21.69 -10.73 -15.81
C ASP A 399 21.34 -11.19 -17.23
N ARG A 400 20.06 -11.43 -17.50
CA ARG A 400 19.58 -11.73 -18.86
C ARG A 400 19.84 -10.58 -19.82
N THR A 401 19.66 -9.34 -19.41
CA THR A 401 19.99 -8.16 -20.23
C THR A 401 21.47 -8.13 -20.57
N LYS A 402 22.33 -8.39 -19.57
CA LYS A 402 23.78 -8.49 -19.76
C LYS A 402 24.17 -9.60 -20.74
N ASP A 403 23.53 -10.77 -20.62
CA ASP A 403 23.76 -11.90 -21.52
C ASP A 403 23.29 -11.61 -22.97
N LEU A 404 22.15 -10.93 -23.12
CA LEU A 404 21.65 -10.53 -24.44
C LEU A 404 22.58 -9.51 -25.10
N ILE A 405 23.06 -8.52 -24.36
CA ILE A 405 24.04 -7.54 -24.86
C ILE A 405 25.34 -8.26 -25.27
N ARG A 406 25.83 -9.19 -24.46
CA ARG A 406 27.00 -10.02 -24.82
C ARG A 406 26.76 -10.76 -26.14
N GLN A 407 25.64 -11.46 -26.28
CA GLN A 407 25.31 -12.19 -27.50
C GLN A 407 25.21 -11.25 -28.74
N GLU A 408 24.60 -10.09 -28.56
CA GLU A 408 24.52 -9.07 -29.66
C GLU A 408 25.92 -8.61 -30.09
N LEU A 409 26.81 -8.35 -29.14
CA LEU A 409 28.19 -7.94 -29.41
C LEU A 409 28.99 -9.07 -30.10
N GLU A 410 28.85 -10.30 -29.62
CA GLU A 410 29.50 -11.49 -30.22
C GLU A 410 29.01 -11.73 -31.64
N ILE A 411 27.72 -11.66 -31.87
CA ILE A 411 27.14 -11.79 -33.22
C ILE A 411 27.65 -10.66 -34.11
N ARG A 412 27.67 -9.42 -33.64
CA ARG A 412 28.19 -8.26 -34.42
C ARG A 412 29.66 -8.42 -34.73
N LYS A 413 30.46 -8.85 -33.73
CA LYS A 413 31.89 -9.14 -33.96
C LYS A 413 32.09 -10.18 -35.04
N ASN A 414 31.35 -11.31 -34.96
CA ASN A 414 31.46 -12.36 -35.98
C ASN A 414 31.07 -11.87 -37.36
N GLU A 415 30.03 -11.06 -37.50
CA GLU A 415 29.64 -10.45 -38.76
C GLU A 415 30.73 -9.54 -39.35
N LEU A 416 31.38 -8.76 -38.49
CA LEU A 416 32.47 -7.89 -38.89
C LEU A 416 33.72 -8.69 -39.28
N LEU A 417 34.02 -9.75 -38.56
CA LEU A 417 35.13 -10.66 -38.89
C LEU A 417 34.89 -11.34 -40.23
N GLU A 418 33.67 -11.82 -40.52
CA GLU A 418 33.29 -12.39 -41.82
C GLU A 418 33.39 -11.36 -42.95
N GLN A 419 32.95 -10.13 -42.71
CA GLN A 419 33.06 -9.04 -43.66
C GLN A 419 34.56 -8.71 -43.92
N LEU A 420 35.38 -8.61 -42.89
CA LEU A 420 36.79 -8.34 -43.00
C LEU A 420 37.54 -9.46 -43.72
N HIS A 421 37.18 -10.72 -43.42
CA HIS A 421 37.72 -11.90 -44.09
C HIS A 421 37.40 -11.87 -45.59
N PHE A 422 36.13 -11.65 -45.98
CA PHE A 422 35.73 -11.60 -47.37
C PHE A 422 36.40 -10.44 -48.14
N LEU A 423 36.50 -9.26 -47.52
CA LEU A 423 37.19 -8.11 -48.11
C LEU A 423 38.69 -8.34 -48.27
N SER A 424 39.30 -9.08 -47.37
CA SER A 424 40.72 -9.48 -47.52
C SER A 424 40.89 -10.43 -48.69
N LEU A 425 40.02 -11.40 -48.86
CA LEU A 425 39.99 -12.32 -49.98
C LEU A 425 39.71 -11.57 -51.30
N GLU A 426 38.72 -10.67 -51.34
CA GLU A 426 38.43 -9.83 -52.52
C GLU A 426 39.62 -8.98 -52.96
N LYS A 427 40.31 -8.37 -51.95
CA LYS A 427 41.51 -7.57 -52.20
C LYS A 427 42.60 -8.40 -52.85
N ILE A 428 42.95 -9.58 -52.28
CA ILE A 428 43.97 -10.49 -52.80
C ILE A 428 43.56 -10.96 -54.21
N PHE A 429 42.31 -11.41 -54.41
CA PHE A 429 41.80 -11.89 -55.69
C PHE A 429 41.92 -10.85 -56.78
N ILE A 430 41.68 -9.55 -56.53
CA ILE A 430 41.77 -8.46 -57.48
C ILE A 430 43.19 -7.99 -57.67
N GLU A 431 44.00 -7.79 -56.63
CA GLU A 431 45.39 -7.31 -56.69
C GLU A 431 46.30 -8.31 -57.43
N GLU A 432 46.16 -9.61 -57.04
CA GLU A 432 46.91 -10.69 -57.73
C GLU A 432 46.36 -11.09 -59.07
N ARG A 433 45.23 -10.46 -59.47
CA ARG A 433 44.57 -10.68 -60.80
C ARG A 433 44.23 -12.14 -61.05
N ILE A 434 43.92 -12.93 -60.06
CA ILE A 434 43.65 -14.39 -60.15
C ILE A 434 42.60 -14.67 -61.21
N TYR A 435 41.61 -13.81 -61.39
CA TYR A 435 40.56 -13.85 -62.41
C TYR A 435 41.11 -13.72 -63.88
N LYS A 436 42.41 -13.44 -64.08
CA LYS A 436 43.10 -13.35 -65.37
C LYS A 436 44.08 -14.46 -65.59
N ASP A 437 44.22 -15.39 -64.68
CA ASP A 437 45.13 -16.49 -64.85
C ASP A 437 44.66 -17.44 -65.96
N LYS A 438 45.55 -17.96 -66.81
CA LYS A 438 45.21 -18.90 -67.87
C LYS A 438 44.48 -20.12 -67.37
N LYS A 439 44.85 -20.68 -66.24
CA LYS A 439 44.17 -21.81 -65.58
C LYS A 439 42.75 -21.49 -65.21
N PHE A 440 42.46 -20.26 -64.75
CA PHE A 440 41.13 -19.76 -64.46
C PHE A 440 40.26 -19.65 -65.72
N GLU A 441 40.79 -19.01 -66.81
CA GLU A 441 40.06 -18.80 -68.06
C GLU A 441 39.78 -20.12 -68.79
N GLN A 442 40.65 -21.14 -68.68
CA GLN A 442 40.56 -22.40 -69.41
C GLN A 442 40.04 -23.57 -68.57
N ALA A 443 39.57 -23.32 -67.32
CA ALA A 443 39.07 -24.36 -66.44
C ALA A 443 37.81 -25.02 -67.05
N PRO A 444 37.72 -26.35 -66.99
CA PRO A 444 36.64 -27.13 -67.57
C PRO A 444 35.31 -27.03 -66.83
N ASN A 445 35.36 -26.72 -65.53
CA ASN A 445 34.19 -26.64 -64.68
C ASN A 445 34.47 -25.70 -63.51
N VAL A 446 33.44 -25.38 -62.72
CA VAL A 446 33.50 -24.48 -61.55
C VAL A 446 34.41 -25.08 -60.46
N ASP A 447 34.41 -26.40 -60.26
CA ASP A 447 35.24 -27.06 -59.24
C ASP A 447 36.74 -26.86 -59.52
N ALA A 448 37.18 -26.99 -60.80
CA ALA A 448 38.57 -26.75 -61.20
C ALA A 448 38.97 -25.24 -61.10
N VAL A 449 37.99 -24.31 -61.26
CA VAL A 449 38.19 -22.90 -60.94
C VAL A 449 38.40 -22.69 -59.46
N CYS A 450 37.60 -23.35 -58.65
CA CYS A 450 37.70 -23.24 -57.18
C CYS A 450 39.05 -23.79 -56.68
N GLU A 451 39.49 -24.94 -57.14
CA GLU A 451 40.82 -25.51 -56.82
C GLU A 451 41.95 -24.56 -57.22
N HIS A 452 41.90 -23.96 -58.41
CA HIS A 452 42.89 -22.99 -58.81
C HIS A 452 42.90 -21.71 -57.94
N ILE A 453 41.75 -21.20 -57.58
CA ILE A 453 41.66 -20.05 -56.67
C ILE A 453 42.24 -20.41 -55.33
N ASP A 454 41.92 -21.56 -54.79
CA ASP A 454 42.40 -22.07 -53.52
C ASP A 454 43.94 -22.20 -53.52
N GLU A 455 44.51 -22.83 -54.56
CA GLU A 455 45.95 -22.90 -54.77
C GLU A 455 46.64 -21.51 -54.80
N ARG A 456 46.00 -20.52 -55.41
CA ARG A 456 46.53 -19.14 -55.50
C ARG A 456 46.37 -18.37 -54.19
N LEU A 457 45.38 -18.69 -53.38
CA LEU A 457 45.16 -18.11 -52.07
C LEU A 457 46.01 -18.73 -50.96
N THR A 458 46.49 -19.98 -51.13
CA THR A 458 47.32 -20.70 -50.13
C THR A 458 48.50 -19.89 -49.54
N PRO A 459 49.29 -19.10 -50.32
CA PRO A 459 50.39 -18.32 -49.75
C PRO A 459 49.90 -17.21 -48.75
N TYR A 460 48.63 -16.79 -48.82
CA TYR A 460 48.05 -15.73 -48.02
C TYR A 460 47.30 -16.26 -46.80
N TYR A 461 47.07 -17.58 -46.64
CA TYR A 461 46.35 -18.19 -45.53
C TYR A 461 46.84 -17.74 -44.14
N PRO A 462 48.17 -17.60 -43.89
CA PRO A 462 48.66 -17.14 -42.59
C PRO A 462 48.24 -15.71 -42.22
N THR A 463 47.83 -14.92 -43.21
CA THR A 463 47.41 -13.52 -43.02
C THR A 463 45.88 -13.36 -42.90
N LEU A 464 45.15 -14.45 -43.17
CA LEU A 464 43.68 -14.43 -43.13
C LEU A 464 43.18 -14.74 -41.71
N ILE A 465 41.96 -14.33 -41.43
CA ILE A 465 41.32 -14.47 -40.12
C ILE A 465 40.95 -15.94 -39.84
N ARG A 466 40.50 -16.69 -40.86
CA ARG A 466 40.16 -18.09 -40.79
C ARG A 466 40.51 -18.81 -42.09
N GLU A 467 40.37 -20.12 -42.06
CA GLU A 467 40.55 -20.97 -43.27
C GLU A 467 39.53 -20.60 -44.35
N VAL A 468 39.95 -20.60 -45.60
CA VAL A 468 39.11 -20.33 -46.77
C VAL A 468 38.22 -21.51 -47.05
N THR A 469 36.95 -21.31 -47.21
CA THR A 469 35.99 -22.35 -47.55
C THR A 469 35.62 -22.28 -49.03
N LYS A 470 35.07 -23.41 -49.56
CA LYS A 470 34.58 -23.43 -50.93
C LYS A 470 33.50 -22.36 -51.19
N ASP A 471 32.66 -22.10 -50.16
CA ASP A 471 31.62 -21.05 -50.24
C ASP A 471 32.21 -19.64 -50.37
N ASP A 472 33.35 -19.38 -49.71
CA ASP A 472 34.05 -18.10 -49.87
C ASP A 472 34.59 -17.92 -51.30
N ILE A 473 35.14 -18.99 -51.85
CA ILE A 473 35.62 -18.99 -53.23
C ILE A 473 34.46 -18.82 -54.20
N LEU A 474 33.32 -19.45 -54.00
CA LEU A 474 32.14 -19.26 -54.83
C LEU A 474 31.63 -17.82 -54.76
N LYS A 475 31.65 -17.19 -53.61
CA LYS A 475 31.32 -15.75 -53.45
C LYS A 475 32.28 -14.83 -54.21
N LEU A 476 33.59 -15.19 -54.28
CA LEU A 476 34.56 -14.46 -55.11
C LEU A 476 34.19 -14.52 -56.61
N LEU A 477 33.67 -15.65 -57.10
CA LEU A 477 33.22 -15.81 -58.46
C LEU A 477 31.96 -15.00 -58.80
N GLU A 478 31.16 -14.65 -57.80
CA GLU A 478 29.99 -13.78 -57.97
C GLU A 478 30.33 -12.30 -58.09
N ILE A 479 31.59 -11.90 -57.91
CA ILE A 479 32.03 -10.51 -57.98
C ILE A 479 31.82 -9.96 -59.41
N LYS A 480 30.98 -8.93 -59.50
CA LYS A 480 30.72 -8.28 -60.80
C LYS A 480 31.94 -7.59 -61.33
N MET A 481 32.23 -7.76 -62.62
CA MET A 481 33.38 -7.12 -63.33
C MET A 481 33.43 -5.60 -63.09
N GLN A 482 32.27 -4.92 -62.96
CA GLN A 482 32.20 -3.50 -62.66
C GLN A 482 32.83 -3.15 -61.31
N ARG A 483 32.76 -4.07 -60.33
CA ARG A 483 33.36 -3.92 -58.96
C ARG A 483 34.88 -4.06 -59.05
N ILE A 484 35.38 -5.01 -59.86
CA ILE A 484 36.78 -5.22 -60.13
C ILE A 484 37.38 -3.99 -60.81
N LEU A 485 36.71 -3.40 -61.88
CA LEU A 485 37.18 -2.22 -62.61
C LEU A 485 37.16 -0.95 -61.71
N LYS A 486 36.32 -0.85 -60.75
CA LYS A 486 36.18 0.30 -59.85
C LYS A 486 36.93 0.07 -58.53
N PHE A 487 37.67 -1.03 -58.34
CA PHE A 487 38.39 -1.31 -57.11
C PHE A 487 39.47 -0.25 -56.86
N ASN A 488 39.44 0.30 -55.67
CA ASN A 488 40.44 1.27 -55.20
C ASN A 488 41.03 0.71 -53.90
N LYS A 489 42.34 0.43 -53.95
CA LYS A 489 43.08 -0.16 -52.85
C LYS A 489 43.03 0.69 -51.60
N ASP A 490 43.29 1.99 -51.69
CA ASP A 490 43.34 2.89 -50.52
C ASP A 490 41.98 2.93 -49.80
N LYS A 491 40.86 2.95 -50.54
CA LYS A 491 39.53 2.89 -49.98
C LYS A 491 39.18 1.55 -49.33
N ALA A 492 39.68 0.44 -49.93
CA ALA A 492 39.51 -0.88 -49.34
C ALA A 492 40.32 -1.00 -48.04
N ASP A 493 41.55 -0.50 -48.01
CA ASP A 493 42.38 -0.50 -46.80
C ASP A 493 41.80 0.41 -45.70
N GLU A 494 41.28 1.59 -46.07
CA GLU A 494 40.57 2.49 -45.14
C GLU A 494 39.31 1.82 -44.55
N PHE A 495 38.55 1.10 -45.37
CA PHE A 495 37.34 0.39 -44.90
C PHE A 495 37.71 -0.79 -44.02
N MET A 496 38.74 -1.57 -44.35
CA MET A 496 39.23 -2.64 -43.49
C MET A 496 39.77 -2.11 -42.16
N ALA A 497 40.45 -0.96 -42.15
CA ALA A 497 40.92 -0.31 -40.92
C ALA A 497 39.74 0.11 -40.01
N ARG A 498 38.65 0.63 -40.61
CA ARG A 498 37.43 0.94 -39.85
C ARG A 498 36.80 -0.31 -39.23
N LEU A 499 36.68 -1.40 -39.98
CA LEU A 499 36.17 -2.66 -39.47
C LEU A 499 37.02 -3.20 -38.32
N LYS A 500 38.35 -3.11 -38.41
CA LYS A 500 39.26 -3.52 -37.32
C LYS A 500 39.07 -2.64 -36.10
N ALA A 501 38.95 -1.33 -36.23
CA ALA A 501 38.69 -0.42 -35.13
C ALA A 501 37.34 -0.71 -34.42
N GLU A 502 36.28 -1.01 -35.23
CA GLU A 502 34.98 -1.42 -34.69
C GLU A 502 35.07 -2.77 -33.94
N ILE A 503 35.85 -3.73 -34.42
CA ILE A 503 36.08 -5.01 -33.73
C ILE A 503 36.83 -4.79 -32.40
N GLU A 504 37.87 -3.94 -32.41
CA GLU A 504 38.61 -3.59 -31.19
C GLU A 504 37.71 -2.83 -30.16
N GLU A 505 36.77 -2.03 -30.61
CA GLU A 505 35.79 -1.40 -29.73
C GLU A 505 34.84 -2.43 -29.10
N ILE A 506 34.31 -3.37 -29.91
CA ILE A 506 33.48 -4.47 -29.40
C ILE A 506 34.26 -5.37 -28.41
N ASP A 507 35.55 -5.62 -28.66
CA ASP A 507 36.38 -6.39 -27.74
C ASP A 507 36.57 -5.67 -26.38
N ARG A 508 36.70 -4.35 -26.40
CA ARG A 508 36.74 -3.56 -25.16
C ARG A 508 35.39 -3.61 -24.43
N ASP A 509 34.27 -3.54 -25.18
CA ASP A 509 32.91 -3.61 -24.61
C ASP A 509 32.66 -5.00 -24.00
N LEU A 510 33.07 -6.08 -24.66
CA LEU A 510 32.98 -7.45 -24.14
C LEU A 510 33.85 -7.64 -22.87
N ALA A 511 35.00 -6.99 -22.80
CA ALA A 511 35.85 -7.03 -21.61
C ALA A 511 35.24 -6.24 -20.42
N ASN A 512 34.44 -5.23 -20.69
CA ASN A 512 33.81 -4.35 -19.70
C ASN A 512 32.27 -4.45 -19.70
N LEU A 513 31.74 -5.65 -19.90
CA LEU A 513 30.31 -5.90 -20.12
C LEU A 513 29.39 -5.35 -19.03
N THR A 514 29.85 -5.28 -17.77
CA THR A 514 29.13 -4.70 -16.64
C THR A 514 28.85 -3.23 -16.87
N GLU A 515 29.87 -2.45 -17.25
CA GLU A 515 29.73 -1.02 -17.53
C GLU A 515 28.87 -0.76 -18.77
N VAL A 516 29.03 -1.58 -19.82
CA VAL A 516 28.18 -1.49 -21.02
C VAL A 516 26.71 -1.72 -20.66
N THR A 517 26.44 -2.67 -19.79
CA THR A 517 25.07 -2.97 -19.34
C THR A 517 24.54 -1.85 -18.44
N ALA A 518 25.36 -1.30 -17.53
CA ALA A 518 24.98 -0.16 -16.70
C ALA A 518 24.68 1.09 -17.57
N ASN A 519 25.49 1.35 -18.58
CA ASN A 519 25.28 2.43 -19.54
C ASN A 519 24.00 2.23 -20.37
N TRP A 520 23.64 0.98 -20.67
CA TRP A 520 22.37 0.67 -21.33
C TRP A 520 21.17 1.08 -20.45
N PHE A 521 21.17 0.75 -19.18
CA PHE A 521 20.10 1.16 -18.26
C PHE A 521 20.08 2.69 -18.06
N GLN A 522 21.25 3.33 -17.99
CA GLN A 522 21.35 4.78 -17.92
C GLN A 522 20.79 5.44 -19.19
N PHE A 523 21.11 4.92 -20.36
CA PHE A 523 20.54 5.37 -21.65
C PHE A 523 19.02 5.26 -21.67
N LEU A 524 18.45 4.13 -21.19
CA LEU A 524 17.00 3.97 -21.10
C LEU A 524 16.38 5.00 -20.18
N LYS A 525 16.99 5.22 -19.02
CA LYS A 525 16.52 6.22 -18.04
C LYS A 525 16.55 7.63 -18.61
N ASP A 526 17.62 8.04 -19.27
CA ASP A 526 17.78 9.37 -19.84
C ASP A 526 16.83 9.63 -21.00
N LYS A 527 16.57 8.61 -21.82
CA LYS A 527 15.74 8.71 -23.02
C LYS A 527 14.25 8.64 -22.71
N TYR A 528 13.82 7.77 -21.77
CA TYR A 528 12.42 7.48 -21.53
C TYR A 528 11.94 7.85 -20.10
N GLY A 529 12.85 8.03 -19.15
CA GLY A 529 12.50 8.20 -17.75
C GLY A 529 11.75 9.50 -17.42
N LYS A 530 11.89 10.55 -18.24
CA LYS A 530 11.22 11.85 -18.00
C LYS A 530 9.70 11.75 -17.98
N ASP A 531 9.14 10.78 -18.73
CA ASP A 531 7.70 10.59 -18.84
C ASP A 531 7.15 9.65 -17.74
N HIS A 532 8.03 9.10 -16.89
CA HIS A 532 7.68 8.14 -15.86
C HIS A 532 8.16 8.56 -14.44
N PRO A 533 7.71 9.73 -13.93
CA PRO A 533 7.98 10.09 -12.54
C PRO A 533 7.26 9.13 -11.58
N ARG A 534 7.76 9.02 -10.33
CA ARG A 534 7.03 8.29 -9.30
C ARG A 534 5.72 9.01 -8.96
N LEU A 535 4.63 8.28 -8.94
CA LEU A 535 3.29 8.79 -8.66
C LEU A 535 2.81 8.43 -7.25
N THR A 536 3.13 7.22 -6.78
CA THR A 536 2.64 6.70 -5.50
C THR A 536 3.52 7.16 -4.34
N GLU A 537 2.93 7.75 -3.32
CA GLU A 537 3.61 8.21 -2.11
C GLU A 537 3.82 7.04 -1.13
N ILE A 538 5.05 6.87 -0.61
CA ILE A 538 5.35 5.88 0.43
C ILE A 538 5.19 6.54 1.79
N ARG A 539 4.30 6.00 2.63
CA ARG A 539 4.00 6.52 3.98
C ARG A 539 3.71 5.37 4.94
N ASN A 540 4.00 5.59 6.21
CA ASN A 540 3.46 4.73 7.26
C ASN A 540 2.00 5.08 7.54
N PHE A 541 1.16 4.07 7.73
CA PHE A 541 -0.25 4.29 8.04
C PHE A 541 -0.53 3.98 9.50
N ASP A 542 -1.25 4.87 10.14
CA ASP A 542 -1.86 4.63 11.43
C ASP A 542 -2.89 3.50 11.38
N THR A 543 -3.04 2.79 12.48
CA THR A 543 -4.05 1.74 12.60
C THR A 543 -5.38 2.34 12.97
N ILE A 544 -6.29 2.46 11.99
CA ILE A 544 -7.66 2.90 12.22
C ILE A 544 -8.48 1.76 12.79
N GLU A 545 -8.90 1.87 14.06
CA GLU A 545 -9.82 0.94 14.67
C GLU A 545 -11.26 1.28 14.25
N ALA A 546 -11.87 0.44 13.42
CA ALA A 546 -13.22 0.64 12.91
C ALA A 546 -14.27 0.89 14.02
N SER A 547 -14.07 0.34 15.21
CA SER A 547 -14.94 0.57 16.37
C SER A 547 -14.85 1.99 16.94
N LYS A 548 -13.68 2.65 16.86
CA LYS A 548 -13.52 4.04 17.33
C LYS A 548 -14.14 5.05 16.38
N VAL A 549 -14.16 4.72 15.10
CA VAL A 549 -14.62 5.59 14.02
C VAL A 549 -16.10 5.38 13.69
N ALA A 550 -16.64 4.21 14.05
CA ALA A 550 -18.03 3.85 13.78
C ALA A 550 -19.00 4.87 14.40
N GLU A 551 -19.86 5.41 13.56
CA GLU A 551 -20.91 6.34 14.00
C GLU A 551 -21.94 5.63 14.89
N ALA A 552 -22.29 6.25 16.02
CA ALA A 552 -23.32 5.77 16.93
C ALA A 552 -24.72 6.01 16.33
N ASN A 553 -25.04 5.30 15.24
CA ASN A 553 -26.26 5.46 14.46
C ASN A 553 -27.43 4.60 14.94
N GLN A 554 -27.20 3.75 15.92
CA GLN A 554 -28.20 2.87 16.54
C GLN A 554 -28.45 3.27 17.99
N LYS A 555 -29.54 2.75 18.56
CA LYS A 555 -29.90 3.00 19.95
C LYS A 555 -29.94 1.67 20.69
N LEU A 556 -29.22 1.60 21.79
CA LEU A 556 -29.26 0.45 22.71
C LEU A 556 -30.43 0.59 23.68
N TYR A 557 -31.20 -0.46 23.80
CA TYR A 557 -32.33 -0.60 24.72
C TYR A 557 -32.16 -1.80 25.64
N ILE A 558 -32.79 -1.74 26.81
CA ILE A 558 -32.81 -2.86 27.78
C ILE A 558 -34.23 -3.15 28.24
N ASN A 559 -34.62 -4.42 28.22
CA ASN A 559 -35.75 -4.96 28.96
C ASN A 559 -35.26 -5.63 30.27
N ARG A 560 -35.30 -4.88 31.36
CA ARG A 560 -34.80 -5.38 32.68
C ARG A 560 -35.64 -6.52 33.23
N ALA A 561 -36.96 -6.58 32.93
CA ALA A 561 -37.88 -7.60 33.41
C ALA A 561 -37.59 -8.97 32.82
N ASP A 562 -37.36 -9.00 31.51
CA ASP A 562 -37.13 -10.24 30.76
C ASP A 562 -35.63 -10.54 30.55
N GLY A 563 -34.75 -9.58 30.79
CA GLY A 563 -33.31 -9.73 30.71
C GLY A 563 -32.76 -9.71 29.28
N PHE A 564 -33.37 -8.90 28.40
CA PHE A 564 -32.91 -8.70 27.04
C PHE A 564 -32.31 -7.31 26.82
N ILE A 565 -31.29 -7.25 26.02
CA ILE A 565 -30.73 -5.99 25.47
C ILE A 565 -30.69 -6.05 23.95
N GLY A 566 -30.68 -4.90 23.27
CA GLY A 566 -30.49 -4.84 21.82
C GLY A 566 -31.03 -3.59 21.19
N THR A 567 -30.77 -3.46 19.88
CA THR A 567 -31.19 -2.30 19.08
C THR A 567 -32.63 -2.42 18.57
N GLY A 568 -33.16 -3.65 18.51
CA GLY A 568 -34.53 -3.95 18.10
C GLY A 568 -35.60 -3.69 19.16
N LEU A 569 -35.24 -3.46 20.42
CA LEU A 569 -36.15 -3.32 21.58
C LEU A 569 -36.69 -1.88 21.74
N LYS A 570 -37.21 -1.28 20.69
CA LYS A 570 -37.58 0.16 20.62
C LYS A 570 -38.68 0.60 21.61
N LYS A 571 -39.37 -0.34 22.26
CA LYS A 571 -40.43 -0.08 23.27
C LYS A 571 -39.92 -0.13 24.69
N ASP A 572 -38.68 -0.56 24.91
CA ASP A 572 -38.09 -0.75 26.23
C ASP A 572 -37.20 0.47 26.63
N GLU A 573 -36.54 0.40 27.76
CA GLU A 573 -35.73 1.47 28.33
C GLU A 573 -34.54 1.80 27.41
N PHE A 574 -34.44 3.04 26.95
CA PHE A 574 -33.28 3.55 26.19
C PHE A 574 -32.05 3.68 27.12
N VAL A 575 -30.91 3.24 26.66
CA VAL A 575 -29.63 3.30 27.39
C VAL A 575 -28.71 4.36 26.82
N CYS A 576 -28.27 4.17 25.57
CA CYS A 576 -27.33 5.08 24.92
C CYS A 576 -27.39 4.88 23.40
N ASN A 577 -26.75 5.80 22.66
CA ASN A 577 -26.47 5.60 21.26
C ASN A 577 -25.25 4.70 21.09
N CYS A 578 -25.25 3.87 20.06
CA CYS A 578 -24.24 2.85 19.81
C CYS A 578 -24.06 2.57 18.32
N SER A 579 -23.02 1.86 17.99
CA SER A 579 -22.76 1.27 16.67
C SER A 579 -23.01 -0.24 16.72
N ASP A 580 -23.22 -0.86 15.57
CA ASP A 580 -23.29 -2.33 15.41
C ASP A 580 -21.95 -3.03 15.67
N LEU A 581 -20.85 -2.28 15.73
CA LEU A 581 -19.50 -2.77 16.02
C LEU A 581 -19.16 -2.72 17.51
N ASP A 582 -19.96 -2.02 18.31
CA ASP A 582 -19.69 -1.81 19.72
C ASP A 582 -19.87 -3.09 20.53
N ASP A 583 -19.09 -3.18 21.60
CA ASP A 583 -19.27 -4.12 22.68
C ASP A 583 -20.03 -3.43 23.82
N VAL A 584 -20.81 -4.17 24.56
CA VAL A 584 -21.58 -3.69 25.72
C VAL A 584 -21.05 -4.32 26.98
N ILE A 585 -20.65 -3.49 27.96
CA ILE A 585 -20.32 -3.94 29.30
C ILE A 585 -21.59 -3.98 30.17
N ILE A 586 -21.78 -5.06 30.93
CA ILE A 586 -22.96 -5.29 31.74
C ILE A 586 -22.53 -5.66 33.13
N PHE A 587 -23.03 -4.94 34.15
CA PHE A 587 -22.83 -5.23 35.55
C PHE A 587 -24.16 -5.70 36.17
N TYR A 588 -24.10 -6.70 37.07
CA TYR A 588 -25.23 -7.30 37.71
C TYR A 588 -25.23 -6.98 39.22
N LYS A 589 -26.43 -7.08 39.83
CA LYS A 589 -26.62 -6.81 41.27
C LYS A 589 -25.88 -7.77 42.20
N ASP A 590 -25.56 -8.97 41.75
CA ASP A 590 -24.77 -9.98 42.48
C ASP A 590 -23.25 -9.74 42.40
N GLY A 591 -22.81 -8.71 41.64
CA GLY A 591 -21.40 -8.37 41.46
C GLY A 591 -20.72 -9.03 40.28
N LYS A 592 -21.42 -9.82 39.50
CA LYS A 592 -20.90 -10.32 38.26
C LYS A 592 -20.93 -9.25 37.18
N TYR A 593 -20.07 -9.39 36.14
CA TYR A 593 -20.09 -8.54 34.99
C TYR A 593 -19.46 -9.25 33.78
N LYS A 594 -19.89 -8.85 32.60
CA LYS A 594 -19.38 -9.41 31.32
C LYS A 594 -19.46 -8.38 30.19
N ILE A 595 -18.75 -8.66 29.12
CA ILE A 595 -18.85 -7.91 27.84
C ILE A 595 -19.48 -8.82 26.81
N VAL A 596 -20.43 -8.26 26.06
CA VAL A 596 -21.10 -8.93 24.95
C VAL A 596 -21.07 -8.05 23.70
N ARG A 597 -21.11 -8.65 22.53
CA ARG A 597 -21.22 -7.90 21.27
C ARG A 597 -22.65 -7.36 21.10
N MET A 598 -22.76 -6.18 20.46
CA MET A 598 -24.04 -5.60 20.08
C MET A 598 -24.82 -6.54 19.16
N ALA A 599 -26.14 -6.64 19.38
CA ALA A 599 -27.06 -7.42 18.56
C ALA A 599 -28.44 -6.76 18.55
N GLU A 600 -29.31 -7.16 17.61
CA GLU A 600 -30.69 -6.67 17.58
C GLU A 600 -31.47 -7.06 18.83
N LYS A 601 -31.31 -8.28 19.33
CA LYS A 601 -31.89 -8.80 20.56
C LYS A 601 -31.01 -9.89 21.15
N LEU A 602 -30.51 -9.69 22.36
CA LEU A 602 -29.64 -10.64 23.05
C LEU A 602 -30.13 -10.85 24.48
N PHE A 603 -30.27 -12.10 24.91
CA PHE A 603 -30.56 -12.44 26.29
C PHE A 603 -29.28 -12.35 27.12
N VAL A 604 -29.31 -11.50 28.14
CA VAL A 604 -28.14 -11.27 29.00
C VAL A 604 -28.39 -11.69 30.43
N GLY A 605 -29.63 -12.01 30.81
CA GLY A 605 -30.02 -12.39 32.14
C GLY A 605 -30.71 -11.26 32.92
N LYS A 606 -31.36 -11.62 34.01
CA LYS A 606 -32.05 -10.69 34.90
C LYS A 606 -31.12 -10.02 35.89
N ASN A 607 -31.63 -9.04 36.63
CA ASN A 607 -30.87 -8.31 37.68
C ASN A 607 -29.68 -7.45 37.14
N VAL A 608 -29.78 -6.97 35.91
CA VAL A 608 -28.84 -6.00 35.39
C VAL A 608 -28.86 -4.72 36.22
N LEU A 609 -27.71 -4.31 36.71
CA LEU A 609 -27.49 -3.11 37.49
C LEU A 609 -27.17 -1.91 36.60
N TYR A 610 -26.16 -2.05 35.77
CA TYR A 610 -25.65 -1.04 34.86
C TYR A 610 -25.25 -1.67 33.54
N LEU A 611 -25.42 -0.96 32.43
CA LEU A 611 -24.86 -1.31 31.12
C LEU A 611 -24.58 -0.05 30.33
N ASN A 612 -23.54 -0.13 29.49
CA ASN A 612 -23.17 0.92 28.54
C ASN A 612 -22.27 0.34 27.46
N VAL A 613 -21.97 1.12 26.42
CA VAL A 613 -20.95 0.78 25.44
C VAL A 613 -19.60 0.64 26.14
N PHE A 614 -18.87 -0.44 25.82
CA PHE A 614 -17.53 -0.72 26.33
C PHE A 614 -16.48 -0.13 25.40
N LYS A 615 -15.63 0.74 25.92
CA LYS A 615 -14.46 1.28 25.20
C LYS A 615 -13.21 0.50 25.64
N LYS A 616 -12.61 -0.21 24.72
CA LYS A 616 -11.36 -0.94 24.95
C LYS A 616 -10.22 0.05 25.23
N ASN A 617 -9.32 -0.29 26.15
CA ASN A 617 -8.18 0.54 26.59
C ASN A 617 -8.57 1.88 27.24
N ASP A 618 -9.85 2.08 27.61
CA ASP A 618 -10.27 3.26 28.36
C ASP A 618 -9.84 3.15 29.83
N SER A 619 -8.79 3.88 30.18
CA SER A 619 -8.29 3.98 31.55
C SER A 619 -8.99 5.05 32.38
N ARG A 620 -9.73 5.98 31.74
CA ARG A 620 -10.35 7.14 32.41
C ARG A 620 -11.74 6.84 32.98
N THR A 621 -12.48 5.88 32.43
CA THR A 621 -13.76 5.46 33.00
C THR A 621 -13.54 4.67 34.30
N ILE A 622 -13.83 5.31 35.42
CA ILE A 622 -13.70 4.72 36.78
C ILE A 622 -15.06 4.33 37.33
N TYR A 623 -15.14 3.11 37.80
CA TYR A 623 -16.33 2.57 38.47
C TYR A 623 -16.17 2.68 39.99
N ASN A 624 -17.06 3.44 40.62
CA ASN A 624 -17.12 3.60 42.07
C ASN A 624 -18.18 2.63 42.64
N VAL A 625 -17.80 1.78 43.56
CA VAL A 625 -18.63 0.66 44.01
C VAL A 625 -18.60 0.47 45.53
N VAL A 626 -19.77 0.26 46.11
CA VAL A 626 -19.91 -0.32 47.44
C VAL A 626 -20.63 -1.66 47.35
N TYR A 627 -20.03 -2.71 47.86
CA TYR A 627 -20.65 -4.04 47.87
C TYR A 627 -20.59 -4.72 49.23
N ARG A 628 -21.53 -5.63 49.47
CA ARG A 628 -21.55 -6.52 50.63
C ARG A 628 -20.98 -7.87 50.23
N ASP A 629 -20.03 -8.38 51.01
CA ASP A 629 -19.38 -9.67 50.79
C ASP A 629 -20.12 -10.80 51.53
N GLY A 630 -20.91 -11.59 50.80
CA GLY A 630 -21.77 -12.63 51.33
C GLY A 630 -23.11 -12.13 51.94
N ARG A 631 -23.98 -13.05 52.38
CA ARG A 631 -25.37 -12.73 52.86
C ARG A 631 -25.41 -11.84 54.09
N LYS A 632 -24.46 -11.98 55.00
CA LYS A 632 -24.35 -11.23 56.28
C LYS A 632 -22.92 -10.66 56.46
N GLY A 633 -22.15 -10.55 55.42
CA GLY A 633 -20.74 -10.13 55.48
C GLY A 633 -20.55 -8.62 55.56
N PRO A 634 -19.30 -8.17 55.72
CA PRO A 634 -18.94 -6.76 55.76
C PRO A 634 -19.12 -6.07 54.42
N TYR A 635 -19.17 -4.73 54.48
CA TYR A 635 -19.29 -3.88 53.26
C TYR A 635 -17.94 -3.30 52.92
N PHE A 636 -17.63 -3.36 51.63
CA PHE A 636 -16.40 -2.82 51.03
C PHE A 636 -16.70 -1.72 50.05
N ILE A 637 -15.77 -0.75 49.96
CA ILE A 637 -15.77 0.36 49.00
C ILE A 637 -14.53 0.24 48.13
N LYS A 638 -14.70 0.44 46.82
CA LYS A 638 -13.57 0.42 45.89
C LYS A 638 -13.81 1.27 44.64
N ARG A 639 -12.73 1.65 44.02
CA ARG A 639 -12.67 2.27 42.68
C ARG A 639 -11.83 1.40 41.77
N PHE A 640 -12.26 1.24 40.52
CA PHE A 640 -11.52 0.46 39.54
C PHE A 640 -11.91 0.86 38.13
N ASN A 641 -11.06 0.55 37.15
CA ASN A 641 -11.33 0.64 35.71
C ASN A 641 -11.40 -0.76 35.09
N VAL A 642 -11.90 -0.82 33.82
CA VAL A 642 -11.95 -2.04 33.02
C VAL A 642 -11.41 -1.69 31.62
N THR A 643 -10.11 -1.94 31.41
CA THR A 643 -9.43 -1.61 30.15
C THR A 643 -9.53 -2.72 29.10
N SER A 644 -9.55 -3.99 29.53
CA SER A 644 -9.62 -5.13 28.63
C SER A 644 -10.34 -6.32 29.25
N MET A 645 -11.13 -7.04 28.44
CA MET A 645 -11.81 -8.28 28.84
C MET A 645 -12.03 -9.21 27.63
N THR A 646 -12.17 -10.50 27.92
CA THR A 646 -12.62 -11.48 26.94
C THR A 646 -14.14 -11.41 26.81
N ARG A 647 -14.67 -11.36 25.59
CA ARG A 647 -16.12 -11.39 25.32
C ARG A 647 -16.76 -12.66 25.88
N ASP A 648 -18.02 -12.54 26.31
CA ASP A 648 -18.89 -13.62 26.81
C ASP A 648 -18.38 -14.34 28.05
N LYS A 649 -17.22 -13.93 28.61
CA LYS A 649 -16.70 -14.46 29.86
C LYS A 649 -17.22 -13.65 31.02
N GLU A 650 -17.80 -14.35 32.06
CA GLU A 650 -18.21 -13.72 33.28
C GLU A 650 -17.03 -13.49 34.25
N TYR A 651 -17.02 -12.34 34.88
CA TYR A 651 -16.06 -11.90 35.88
C TYR A 651 -16.81 -11.47 37.13
N ASP A 652 -16.17 -11.48 38.30
CA ASP A 652 -16.74 -11.04 39.56
C ASP A 652 -15.99 -9.82 40.08
N LEU A 653 -16.73 -8.78 40.46
CA LEU A 653 -16.17 -7.58 41.08
C LEU A 653 -16.12 -7.71 42.61
N THR A 654 -16.77 -8.73 43.21
CA THR A 654 -16.71 -9.06 44.62
C THR A 654 -15.60 -10.08 44.91
N GLN A 655 -15.61 -10.74 46.07
CA GLN A 655 -14.67 -11.84 46.35
C GLN A 655 -15.25 -13.22 45.98
N GLY A 656 -16.38 -13.26 45.28
CA GLY A 656 -17.02 -14.51 44.85
C GLY A 656 -17.77 -15.23 45.99
N THR A 657 -17.91 -14.62 47.16
CA THR A 657 -18.66 -15.21 48.29
C THR A 657 -20.15 -15.29 47.98
N GLU A 658 -20.75 -16.46 48.16
CA GLU A 658 -22.17 -16.66 47.86
C GLU A 658 -23.07 -15.66 48.61
N GLY A 659 -23.97 -15.00 47.85
CA GLY A 659 -24.90 -13.99 48.39
C GLY A 659 -24.28 -12.60 48.50
N SER A 660 -23.12 -12.36 47.92
CA SER A 660 -22.57 -11.00 47.73
C SER A 660 -23.54 -10.14 46.89
N ARG A 661 -23.56 -8.85 47.18
CA ARG A 661 -24.45 -7.91 46.50
C ARG A 661 -23.83 -6.52 46.39
N VAL A 662 -23.99 -5.90 45.20
CA VAL A 662 -23.65 -4.49 45.00
C VAL A 662 -24.74 -3.62 45.63
N MET A 663 -24.33 -2.66 46.45
CA MET A 663 -25.22 -1.73 47.15
C MET A 663 -25.23 -0.34 46.56
N TYR A 664 -24.09 0.08 45.94
CA TYR A 664 -23.94 1.34 45.24
C TYR A 664 -23.01 1.15 44.05
N PHE A 665 -23.33 1.83 42.97
CA PHE A 665 -22.56 1.73 41.74
C PHE A 665 -22.72 3.00 40.91
N THR A 666 -21.61 3.60 40.50
CA THR A 666 -21.56 4.67 39.52
C THR A 666 -20.43 4.43 38.50
N ALA A 667 -20.61 4.92 37.28
CA ALA A 667 -19.61 4.92 36.22
C ALA A 667 -19.24 6.36 35.90
N ASN A 668 -17.97 6.70 36.05
CA ASN A 668 -17.45 8.05 35.99
C ASN A 668 -16.46 8.16 34.85
N PRO A 669 -16.83 8.73 33.69
CA PRO A 669 -16.03 8.70 32.44
C PRO A 669 -14.69 9.43 32.53
N ASN A 670 -14.55 10.37 33.48
CA ASN A 670 -13.31 11.10 33.70
C ASN A 670 -12.79 10.95 35.14
N GLY A 671 -13.13 9.85 35.82
CA GLY A 671 -12.61 9.54 37.16
C GLY A 671 -13.15 10.46 38.28
N GLU A 672 -14.36 10.99 38.11
CA GLU A 672 -14.99 11.81 39.11
C GLU A 672 -15.18 11.03 40.41
N ALA A 673 -14.99 11.68 41.53
CA ALA A 673 -15.12 11.10 42.87
C ALA A 673 -16.26 11.79 43.60
N GLU A 674 -17.40 11.11 43.72
CA GLU A 674 -18.53 11.60 44.45
C GLU A 674 -18.41 11.35 45.95
N ILE A 675 -19.16 12.13 46.76
CA ILE A 675 -19.33 11.92 48.20
C ILE A 675 -20.66 11.24 48.43
N ILE A 676 -20.62 10.10 49.11
CA ILE A 676 -21.82 9.31 49.47
C ILE A 676 -22.16 9.41 50.95
N LYS A 677 -23.45 9.38 51.24
CA LYS A 677 -23.99 9.25 52.59
C LYS A 677 -24.54 7.83 52.79
N VAL A 678 -23.93 7.11 53.69
CA VAL A 678 -24.30 5.73 54.07
C VAL A 678 -25.11 5.78 55.36
N THR A 679 -26.35 5.35 55.30
CA THR A 679 -27.24 5.24 56.48
C THR A 679 -27.21 3.80 56.95
N LEU A 680 -26.91 3.57 58.24
CA LEU A 680 -26.86 2.27 58.86
C LEU A 680 -28.21 1.92 59.53
N ASP A 681 -28.51 0.63 59.64
CA ASP A 681 -29.66 0.19 60.42
C ASP A 681 -29.48 0.55 61.93
N PRO A 682 -30.51 1.10 62.55
CA PRO A 682 -30.46 1.48 63.98
C PRO A 682 -30.09 0.28 64.83
N ASN A 683 -29.02 0.42 65.61
CA ASN A 683 -28.58 -0.59 66.59
C ASN A 683 -28.17 0.13 67.89
N PRO A 684 -28.62 -0.32 69.12
CA PRO A 684 -28.31 0.33 70.38
C PRO A 684 -26.82 0.52 70.69
N LYS A 685 -25.95 -0.21 69.99
CA LYS A 685 -24.48 -0.09 70.08
C LYS A 685 -23.86 0.91 69.16
N LEU A 686 -24.59 1.52 68.20
CA LEU A 686 -24.11 2.48 67.23
C LEU A 686 -24.14 3.89 67.75
N LYS A 687 -22.98 4.54 67.86
CA LYS A 687 -22.86 5.95 68.23
C LYS A 687 -23.25 6.93 67.12
N LYS A 688 -23.05 6.51 65.81
CA LYS A 688 -23.39 7.30 64.61
C LYS A 688 -24.14 6.40 63.63
N ILE A 689 -25.29 6.87 63.14
CA ILE A 689 -26.17 6.19 62.17
C ILE A 689 -25.77 6.54 60.72
N PHE A 690 -25.01 7.63 60.55
CA PHE A 690 -24.57 8.09 59.22
C PHE A 690 -23.04 8.04 59.08
N ILE A 691 -22.58 7.55 57.95
CA ILE A 691 -21.18 7.60 57.52
C ILE A 691 -21.16 8.41 56.21
N GLU A 692 -20.37 9.46 56.17
CA GLU A 692 -20.04 10.15 54.91
C GLU A 692 -18.71 9.59 54.43
N LYS A 693 -18.61 9.28 53.12
CA LYS A 693 -17.40 8.76 52.54
C LYS A 693 -17.18 9.41 51.18
N ASP A 694 -16.00 10.00 51.02
CA ASP A 694 -15.54 10.56 49.79
C ASP A 694 -14.80 9.46 48.99
N PHE A 695 -15.14 9.31 47.71
CA PHE A 695 -14.45 8.38 46.84
C PHE A 695 -13.06 8.89 46.42
N SER A 696 -12.73 10.18 46.56
CA SER A 696 -11.39 10.71 46.30
C SER A 696 -10.33 10.10 47.23
N GLU A 697 -10.72 9.75 48.47
CA GLU A 697 -9.86 9.08 49.39
C GLU A 697 -9.64 7.57 49.11
N VAL A 698 -10.32 7.04 48.08
CA VAL A 698 -10.25 5.61 47.74
C VAL A 698 -9.36 5.45 46.50
N ILE A 699 -8.19 4.88 46.68
CA ILE A 699 -7.22 4.63 45.61
C ILE A 699 -7.84 3.73 44.54
N ILE A 700 -7.64 4.10 43.24
CA ILE A 700 -8.04 3.30 42.09
C ILE A 700 -7.13 2.07 42.03
N LYS A 701 -7.71 0.86 42.11
CA LYS A 701 -7.00 -0.42 42.07
C LYS A 701 -7.52 -1.32 40.96
N GLY A 702 -6.83 -2.41 40.69
CA GLY A 702 -7.29 -3.39 39.69
C GLY A 702 -8.67 -3.97 40.02
N ARG A 703 -9.43 -4.33 39.00
CA ARG A 703 -10.83 -4.83 39.07
C ARG A 703 -11.04 -5.98 40.05
N ALA A 704 -10.07 -6.87 40.25
CA ALA A 704 -10.13 -8.02 41.14
C ALA A 704 -9.84 -7.67 42.62
N SER A 705 -9.47 -6.41 42.93
CA SER A 705 -9.16 -5.99 44.29
C SER A 705 -10.39 -6.08 45.19
N LYS A 706 -10.18 -6.44 46.49
CA LYS A 706 -11.24 -6.48 47.52
C LYS A 706 -11.80 -5.10 47.86
N GLY A 707 -10.98 -4.06 47.76
CA GLY A 707 -11.30 -2.71 48.21
C GLY A 707 -11.08 -2.50 49.70
N ASN A 708 -11.45 -1.31 50.19
CA ASN A 708 -11.30 -0.91 51.57
C ASN A 708 -12.54 -1.29 52.36
N LEU A 709 -12.38 -1.69 53.63
CA LEU A 709 -13.51 -1.98 54.51
C LEU A 709 -14.29 -0.69 54.80
N LEU A 710 -15.55 -0.61 54.39
CA LEU A 710 -16.42 0.51 54.71
C LEU A 710 -17.07 0.37 56.08
N THR A 711 -17.76 -0.74 56.31
CA THR A 711 -18.40 -1.03 57.62
C THR A 711 -18.72 -2.53 57.78
N LYS A 712 -18.76 -2.99 59.00
CA LYS A 712 -19.29 -4.33 59.40
C LYS A 712 -20.77 -4.28 59.74
N ASN A 713 -21.35 -3.06 59.91
CA ASN A 713 -22.75 -2.89 60.32
C ASN A 713 -23.68 -2.91 59.08
N THR A 714 -24.91 -3.31 59.26
CA THR A 714 -25.89 -3.40 58.20
C THR A 714 -26.19 -2.01 57.65
N ILE A 715 -26.08 -1.87 56.35
CA ILE A 715 -26.41 -0.64 55.61
C ILE A 715 -27.91 -0.67 55.27
N HIS A 716 -28.62 0.37 55.72
CA HIS A 716 -30.03 0.59 55.37
C HIS A 716 -30.13 1.19 53.96
N ARG A 717 -29.39 2.28 53.70
CA ARG A 717 -29.41 3.02 52.43
C ARG A 717 -28.08 3.70 52.17
N ILE A 718 -27.72 3.76 50.88
CA ILE A 718 -26.62 4.64 50.35
C ILE A 718 -27.23 5.64 49.39
N GLY A 719 -26.93 6.92 49.61
CA GLY A 719 -27.34 8.02 48.73
C GLY A 719 -26.15 8.88 48.30
N LEU A 720 -26.22 9.44 47.10
CA LEU A 720 -25.29 10.46 46.65
C LEU A 720 -25.51 11.72 47.50
N LYS A 721 -24.44 12.32 48.05
CA LYS A 721 -24.46 13.58 48.77
C LYS A 721 -24.07 14.74 47.86
N SER A 722 -22.97 14.60 47.13
CA SER A 722 -22.52 15.58 46.19
C SER A 722 -21.69 14.93 45.09
N HIS A 723 -21.71 15.52 43.91
CA HIS A 723 -20.75 15.17 42.82
C HIS A 723 -19.39 15.76 43.20
N GLY A 724 -18.35 15.00 42.91
CA GLY A 724 -16.97 15.42 43.11
C GLY A 724 -16.28 15.74 41.79
N HIS A 725 -15.03 16.15 41.91
CA HIS A 725 -14.20 16.47 40.77
C HIS A 725 -13.43 15.23 40.28
N SER A 726 -12.84 15.34 39.09
CA SER A 726 -11.92 14.32 38.58
C SER A 726 -10.72 14.18 39.49
N THR A 727 -10.35 12.93 39.79
CA THR A 727 -9.11 12.58 40.53
C THR A 727 -7.99 12.14 39.62
N LEU A 728 -8.23 12.20 38.32
CA LEU A 728 -7.23 11.89 37.29
C LEU A 728 -6.58 13.18 36.84
N GLY A 729 -5.26 13.20 36.70
CA GLY A 729 -4.51 14.31 36.12
C GLY A 729 -4.93 14.64 34.68
N GLY A 730 -4.32 15.63 34.09
CA GLY A 730 -4.49 15.95 32.68
C GLY A 730 -4.16 14.77 31.77
N ARG A 731 -4.46 14.88 30.50
CA ARG A 731 -4.15 13.86 29.51
C ARG A 731 -2.86 14.21 28.77
N LYS A 732 -1.87 13.37 28.86
CA LYS A 732 -0.65 13.52 28.08
C LYS A 732 -0.97 13.25 26.61
N VAL A 733 -0.49 14.12 25.73
CA VAL A 733 -0.73 14.09 24.29
C VAL A 733 0.59 14.12 23.55
N TRP A 734 0.78 13.21 22.62
CA TRP A 734 1.93 13.14 21.73
C TRP A 734 1.51 13.41 20.30
N TYR A 735 2.42 13.98 19.52
CA TYR A 735 2.29 14.14 18.08
C TYR A 735 3.27 13.21 17.37
N ASP A 736 2.74 12.38 16.50
CA ASP A 736 3.52 11.49 15.65
C ASP A 736 3.69 12.12 14.26
N PRO A 737 4.91 12.55 13.88
CA PRO A 737 5.18 13.19 12.60
C PRO A 737 5.10 12.23 11.42
N ASP A 738 5.27 10.91 11.62
CA ASP A 738 5.26 9.92 10.54
C ASP A 738 3.84 9.70 9.98
N VAL A 739 2.85 9.77 10.85
CA VAL A 739 1.44 9.59 10.48
C VAL A 739 0.63 10.90 10.53
N HIS A 740 1.24 12.02 10.95
CA HIS A 740 0.63 13.35 11.11
C HIS A 740 -0.62 13.34 12.01
N ARG A 741 -0.54 12.63 13.15
CA ARG A 741 -1.66 12.47 14.08
C ARG A 741 -1.23 12.64 15.54
N LEU A 742 -2.26 12.92 16.37
CA LEU A 742 -2.09 12.85 17.81
C LEU A 742 -2.29 11.41 18.28
N ASN A 743 -1.62 11.08 19.38
CA ASN A 743 -1.84 9.84 20.09
C ASN A 743 -1.69 10.04 21.61
N TYR A 744 -2.08 9.00 22.36
CA TYR A 744 -1.99 8.95 23.81
C TYR A 744 -1.13 7.74 24.27
N ASP A 745 -0.44 7.11 23.31
CA ASP A 745 0.29 5.85 23.48
C ASP A 745 1.81 6.05 23.46
N GLU A 746 2.28 7.28 23.75
CA GLU A 746 3.69 7.67 23.90
C GLU A 746 4.53 7.55 22.60
N HIS A 747 3.88 7.73 21.44
CA HIS A 747 4.57 7.75 20.13
C HIS A 747 4.83 9.18 19.64
N GLY A 748 6.08 9.47 19.23
CA GLY A 748 6.49 10.77 18.70
C GLY A 748 6.83 11.80 19.76
N THR A 749 6.52 13.07 19.52
CA THR A 749 6.89 14.20 20.39
C THR A 749 5.81 14.48 21.43
N LEU A 750 6.18 14.54 22.70
CA LEU A 750 5.25 14.93 23.77
C LEU A 750 4.91 16.42 23.66
N LEU A 751 3.62 16.73 23.49
CA LEU A 751 3.13 18.13 23.45
C LEU A 751 2.81 18.68 24.85
N GLY A 752 2.71 17.81 25.85
CA GLY A 752 2.41 18.17 27.23
C GLY A 752 1.17 17.51 27.79
N GLU A 753 0.76 17.97 28.96
CA GLU A 753 -0.46 17.55 29.66
C GLU A 753 -1.61 18.51 29.40
N PHE A 754 -2.74 17.98 28.92
CA PHE A 754 -3.91 18.72 28.49
C PHE A 754 -5.10 18.48 29.43
N PHE A 755 -5.78 19.57 29.77
CA PHE A 755 -7.03 19.60 30.55
C PHE A 755 -8.21 20.00 29.67
N ASP A 756 -9.43 19.85 30.19
CA ASP A 756 -10.63 20.30 29.48
C ASP A 756 -10.56 21.80 29.16
N GLY A 757 -10.69 22.15 27.88
CA GLY A 757 -10.60 23.52 27.39
C GLY A 757 -9.26 23.89 26.74
N ASP A 758 -8.21 23.11 26.98
CA ASP A 758 -6.93 23.30 26.32
C ASP A 758 -7.01 23.05 24.81
N GLN A 759 -6.20 23.74 24.06
CA GLN A 759 -6.14 23.66 22.60
C GLN A 759 -4.72 23.46 22.12
N ILE A 760 -4.59 22.93 20.92
CA ILE A 760 -3.33 22.77 20.21
C ILE A 760 -3.20 23.90 19.20
N LEU A 761 -2.05 24.55 19.18
CA LEU A 761 -1.62 25.49 18.15
C LEU A 761 -0.89 24.69 17.05
N VAL A 762 -1.32 24.91 15.82
CA VAL A 762 -0.66 24.38 14.61
C VAL A 762 -0.21 25.57 13.77
N VAL A 763 1.06 25.59 13.42
CA VAL A 763 1.68 26.62 12.56
C VAL A 763 2.28 25.91 11.35
N LEU A 764 1.91 26.34 10.15
CA LEU A 764 2.39 25.81 8.88
C LEU A 764 3.53 26.66 8.32
N ASP A 765 4.32 26.08 7.45
CA ASP A 765 5.47 26.72 6.80
C ASP A 765 5.11 27.93 5.92
N ASN A 766 3.88 27.95 5.39
CA ASN A 766 3.34 29.05 4.58
C ASN A 766 2.85 30.25 5.43
N GLY A 767 3.04 30.21 6.76
CA GLY A 767 2.60 31.25 7.68
C GLY A 767 1.14 31.17 8.11
N ASP A 768 0.43 30.12 7.74
CA ASP A 768 -0.89 29.84 8.28
C ASP A 768 -0.79 29.26 9.68
N TYR A 769 -1.75 29.61 10.53
CA TYR A 769 -1.93 28.97 11.84
C TYR A 769 -3.40 28.80 12.19
N TYR A 770 -3.69 27.83 13.04
CA TYR A 770 -5.04 27.61 13.59
C TYR A 770 -4.97 26.88 14.92
N LEU A 771 -6.08 26.94 15.68
CA LEU A 771 -6.26 26.19 16.91
C LEU A 771 -7.22 25.03 16.71
N THR A 772 -6.89 23.88 17.28
CA THR A 772 -7.75 22.70 17.29
C THR A 772 -7.81 22.08 18.67
N ASN A 773 -8.72 21.12 18.88
CA ASN A 773 -8.77 20.30 20.07
C ASN A 773 -7.67 19.22 20.02
N PHE A 774 -7.47 18.52 21.12
CA PHE A 774 -6.48 17.43 21.24
C PHE A 774 -7.10 16.04 21.02
N ASP A 775 -8.10 15.92 20.14
CA ASP A 775 -8.73 14.62 19.76
C ASP A 775 -7.76 13.83 18.85
N ASP A 776 -7.56 12.54 19.14
CA ASP A 776 -6.68 11.66 18.39
C ASP A 776 -7.16 11.37 16.95
N SER A 777 -8.40 11.76 16.63
CA SER A 777 -8.94 11.67 15.26
C SER A 777 -8.51 12.81 14.34
N ASN A 778 -7.85 13.87 14.87
CA ASN A 778 -7.42 15.00 14.05
C ASN A 778 -6.37 14.56 13.03
N HIS A 779 -6.54 15.01 11.77
CA HIS A 779 -5.56 14.89 10.71
C HIS A 779 -4.86 16.22 10.50
N PHE A 780 -3.55 16.19 10.44
CA PHE A 780 -2.72 17.37 10.26
C PHE A 780 -2.06 17.38 8.90
N GLU A 781 -1.73 18.57 8.41
CA GLU A 781 -1.01 18.76 7.16
C GLU A 781 0.45 18.31 7.28
N PRO A 782 1.11 17.87 6.19
CA PRO A 782 2.51 17.45 6.23
C PRO A 782 3.51 18.60 6.41
N ASN A 783 3.11 19.83 6.11
CA ASN A 783 3.95 21.02 6.14
C ASN A 783 3.86 21.79 7.48
N ILE A 784 3.78 21.07 8.60
CA ILE A 784 3.78 21.66 9.92
C ILE A 784 5.17 22.19 10.28
N LEU A 785 5.25 23.46 10.61
CA LEU A 785 6.44 24.10 11.15
C LEU A 785 6.50 23.94 12.68
N ARG A 786 5.36 24.11 13.37
CA ARG A 786 5.23 23.97 14.83
C ARG A 786 3.88 23.37 15.19
N ILE A 787 3.88 22.46 16.15
CA ILE A 787 2.69 21.95 16.82
C ILE A 787 2.96 21.88 18.31
N GLU A 788 2.10 22.51 19.11
CA GLU A 788 2.30 22.59 20.57
C GLU A 788 1.00 22.93 21.30
N LYS A 789 1.01 22.88 22.63
CA LYS A 789 -0.08 23.38 23.46
C LYS A 789 -0.18 24.90 23.31
N TYR A 790 -1.41 25.41 23.08
CA TYR A 790 -1.63 26.83 22.92
C TYR A 790 -1.53 27.60 24.23
N GLU A 791 -0.73 28.65 24.23
CA GLU A 791 -0.58 29.60 25.31
C GLU A 791 -0.90 31.01 24.80
N ALA A 792 -1.91 31.66 25.37
CA ALA A 792 -2.43 32.92 24.87
C ALA A 792 -1.42 34.09 24.97
N ASP A 793 -0.56 34.08 25.99
CA ASP A 793 0.40 35.15 26.28
C ASP A 793 1.78 34.89 25.65
N LYS A 794 1.94 33.81 24.88
CA LYS A 794 3.22 33.48 24.24
C LYS A 794 3.52 34.43 23.09
N VAL A 795 4.66 35.08 23.19
CA VAL A 795 5.14 36.06 22.18
C VAL A 795 5.97 35.34 21.15
N TRP A 796 5.60 35.48 19.89
CA TRP A 796 6.35 34.97 18.75
C TRP A 796 7.17 36.08 18.10
N THR A 797 8.39 35.77 17.70
CA THR A 797 9.25 36.62 16.90
C THR A 797 9.53 35.95 15.57
N ALA A 798 9.24 36.66 14.48
CA ALA A 798 9.46 36.14 13.13
C ALA A 798 10.27 37.11 12.28
N ILE A 799 11.13 36.57 11.43
CA ILE A 799 11.82 37.30 10.37
C ILE A 799 11.36 36.72 9.05
N LEU A 800 10.98 37.57 8.12
CA LEU A 800 10.37 37.17 6.85
C LEU A 800 10.79 38.11 5.72
N TYR A 801 10.82 37.62 4.50
CA TYR A 801 10.78 38.39 3.28
C TYR A 801 9.31 38.58 2.88
N ASP A 802 8.89 39.82 2.85
CA ASP A 802 7.53 40.18 2.42
C ASP A 802 7.57 40.62 0.94
N ALA A 803 7.05 39.73 0.06
CA ALA A 803 7.06 39.98 -1.37
C ALA A 803 6.24 41.20 -1.80
N ASP A 804 5.24 41.63 -1.02
CA ASP A 804 4.43 42.82 -1.27
C ASP A 804 5.18 44.12 -0.92
N ASN A 805 6.32 43.97 -0.22
CA ASN A 805 7.12 45.05 0.29
C ASN A 805 8.56 45.06 -0.23
N GLN A 806 8.74 44.86 -1.53
CA GLN A 806 10.02 44.90 -2.24
C GLN A 806 11.00 43.78 -1.83
N GLY A 807 10.52 42.72 -1.17
CA GLY A 807 11.34 41.58 -0.78
C GLY A 807 12.42 41.89 0.26
N TYR A 808 12.26 42.96 1.05
CA TYR A 808 13.17 43.22 2.16
C TYR A 808 12.86 42.33 3.37
N PRO A 809 13.88 42.06 4.23
CA PRO A 809 13.65 41.33 5.46
C PRO A 809 12.96 42.24 6.53
N TYR A 810 11.88 41.71 7.07
CA TYR A 810 11.13 42.35 8.17
C TYR A 810 11.18 41.48 9.41
N LEU A 811 11.37 42.12 10.56
CA LEU A 811 11.21 41.51 11.87
C LEU A 811 9.88 41.96 12.48
N LYS A 812 9.13 41.02 13.02
CA LYS A 812 7.91 41.28 13.79
C LYS A 812 7.83 40.43 15.04
N ARG A 813 7.20 41.02 16.08
CA ARG A 813 6.86 40.32 17.32
C ARG A 813 5.34 40.40 17.51
N PHE A 814 4.70 39.29 17.79
CA PHE A 814 3.24 39.21 17.83
C PHE A 814 2.75 38.07 18.73
N LEU A 815 1.45 38.19 19.10
CA LEU A 815 0.70 37.11 19.74
C LEU A 815 -0.16 36.44 18.67
N MET A 816 -0.36 35.16 18.79
CA MET A 816 -1.29 34.40 17.95
C MET A 816 -2.68 34.40 18.59
N ASP A 817 -3.65 34.99 17.93
CA ASP A 817 -5.02 35.10 18.44
C ASP A 817 -5.73 33.75 18.41
N ALA A 818 -6.57 33.49 19.43
CA ALA A 818 -7.37 32.28 19.49
C ALA A 818 -8.37 32.21 18.33
N SER A 819 -8.11 31.43 17.31
CA SER A 819 -8.97 31.26 16.16
C SER A 819 -9.03 29.78 15.71
N LYS A 820 -10.25 29.27 15.51
CA LYS A 820 -10.49 27.96 14.89
C LYS A 820 -10.40 28.00 13.36
N LYS A 821 -10.37 29.21 12.77
CA LYS A 821 -10.16 29.37 11.32
C LYS A 821 -8.70 29.62 11.06
N LYS A 822 -8.19 29.11 9.96
CA LYS A 822 -6.83 29.41 9.51
C LYS A 822 -6.65 30.92 9.41
N GLN A 823 -5.61 31.42 10.00
CA GLN A 823 -5.16 32.80 9.96
C GLN A 823 -3.75 32.80 9.39
N ASN A 824 -3.43 33.77 8.57
CA ASN A 824 -2.07 33.92 8.03
C ASN A 824 -1.37 35.12 8.69
N TRP A 825 -0.16 34.89 9.20
CA TRP A 825 0.66 35.98 9.80
C TRP A 825 1.82 36.34 8.89
N LEU A 826 2.13 35.58 7.83
CA LEU A 826 3.25 35.86 6.94
C LEU A 826 2.86 36.90 5.89
N SER A 827 2.11 36.55 4.89
CA SER A 827 1.52 37.35 3.83
C SER A 827 0.66 36.45 2.94
N GLU A 828 -0.37 36.99 2.31
CA GLU A 828 -1.17 36.26 1.32
C GLU A 828 -0.41 36.05 0.00
N ASN A 829 0.73 36.70 -0.19
CA ASN A 829 1.55 36.56 -1.38
C ASN A 829 2.43 35.28 -1.28
N PRO A 830 2.25 34.29 -2.15
CA PRO A 830 2.99 33.02 -2.09
C PRO A 830 4.51 33.16 -2.32
N SER A 831 4.97 34.32 -2.80
CA SER A 831 6.40 34.60 -2.96
C SER A 831 7.05 35.12 -1.68
N SER A 832 6.30 35.36 -0.61
CA SER A 832 6.83 35.69 0.71
C SER A 832 7.47 34.47 1.35
N GLN A 833 8.59 34.68 2.05
CA GLN A 833 9.37 33.59 2.64
C GLN A 833 9.62 33.83 4.11
N LEU A 834 9.41 32.80 4.92
CA LEU A 834 9.83 32.77 6.31
C LEU A 834 11.33 32.48 6.39
N ILE A 835 12.04 33.29 7.18
CA ILE A 835 13.49 33.09 7.44
C ILE A 835 13.67 32.45 8.81
N LEU A 836 13.01 33.01 9.84
CA LEU A 836 13.12 32.57 11.22
C LEU A 836 11.80 32.73 11.95
N LEU A 837 11.42 31.73 12.74
CA LEU A 837 10.33 31.79 13.71
C LEU A 837 10.81 31.24 15.04
N THR A 838 10.76 32.08 16.09
CA THR A 838 11.16 31.70 17.44
C THR A 838 10.19 32.17 18.49
N ASP A 839 10.09 31.40 19.56
CA ASP A 839 9.32 31.73 20.77
C ASP A 839 10.22 32.08 21.96
N THR A 840 11.53 32.25 21.71
CA THR A 840 12.49 32.66 22.74
C THR A 840 12.06 34.00 23.34
N PRO A 841 11.97 34.14 24.68
CA PRO A 841 11.44 35.36 25.31
C PRO A 841 12.19 36.65 24.97
N TYR A 842 13.50 36.56 24.86
CA TYR A 842 14.39 37.72 24.54
C TYR A 842 15.31 37.34 23.38
N PRO A 843 14.79 37.17 22.15
CA PRO A 843 15.59 36.64 21.06
C PRO A 843 16.64 37.63 20.59
N ARG A 844 17.86 37.16 20.44
CA ARG A 844 18.99 37.90 19.84
C ARG A 844 19.29 37.32 18.48
N ILE A 845 19.45 38.19 17.52
CA ILE A 845 19.53 37.82 16.12
C ILE A 845 20.82 38.39 15.55
N GLN A 846 21.64 37.52 14.97
CA GLN A 846 22.82 37.89 14.22
C GLN A 846 22.51 37.93 12.73
N ILE A 847 22.88 39.06 12.12
CA ILE A 847 22.74 39.26 10.67
C ILE A 847 24.14 39.21 10.06
N THR A 848 24.31 38.38 9.03
CA THR A 848 25.51 38.32 8.19
C THR A 848 25.13 38.83 6.81
N TYR A 849 25.89 39.82 6.34
CA TYR A 849 25.69 40.47 5.05
C TYR A 849 26.39 39.71 3.94
N GLY A 850 25.76 39.66 2.75
CA GLY A 850 26.26 38.92 1.60
C GLY A 850 26.28 39.73 0.30
N GLY A 851 26.73 39.13 -0.79
CA GLY A 851 26.75 39.73 -2.11
C GLY A 851 27.61 41.01 -2.14
N ALA A 852 27.05 42.13 -2.63
CA ALA A 852 27.71 43.42 -2.71
C ALA A 852 27.98 44.06 -1.32
N ASP A 853 27.30 43.61 -0.30
CA ASP A 853 27.37 44.12 1.06
C ASP A 853 28.19 43.20 2.02
N ALA A 854 28.87 42.16 1.53
CA ALA A 854 29.66 41.23 2.33
C ALA A 854 30.81 41.86 3.10
N PHE A 855 31.24 43.07 2.73
CA PHE A 855 32.27 43.82 3.45
C PHE A 855 31.78 44.40 4.78
N ARG A 856 30.48 44.36 5.07
CA ARG A 856 29.90 44.80 6.34
C ARG A 856 30.15 43.72 7.39
N GLY A 857 30.47 44.14 8.58
CA GLY A 857 30.60 43.25 9.70
C GLY A 857 29.27 42.60 10.08
N GLN A 858 29.33 41.58 10.93
CA GLN A 858 28.11 40.98 11.50
C GLN A 858 27.46 42.01 12.45
N GLU A 859 26.12 42.03 12.43
CA GLU A 859 25.31 42.89 13.27
C GLU A 859 24.41 42.04 14.17
N GLU A 860 24.41 42.38 15.47
CA GLU A 860 23.54 41.73 16.44
C GLU A 860 22.35 42.66 16.79
N ILE A 861 21.14 42.08 16.76
CA ILE A 861 19.89 42.79 17.05
C ILE A 861 19.20 42.11 18.22
N ASP A 862 18.92 42.89 19.28
CA ASP A 862 17.95 42.47 20.30
C ASP A 862 16.54 42.78 19.80
N ALA A 863 15.77 41.72 19.53
CA ALA A 863 14.46 41.84 18.92
C ALA A 863 13.44 42.62 19.80
N GLU A 864 13.59 42.56 21.13
CA GLU A 864 12.71 43.28 22.06
C GLU A 864 12.92 44.79 21.99
N GLN A 865 14.19 45.21 21.95
CA GLN A 865 14.53 46.63 21.82
C GLN A 865 14.24 47.14 20.41
N PHE A 866 14.33 46.27 19.42
CA PHE A 866 14.11 46.63 18.03
C PHE A 866 12.63 46.89 17.71
N ILE A 867 11.73 46.04 18.19
CA ILE A 867 10.28 46.19 17.94
C ILE A 867 9.42 45.70 19.11
N THR A 868 8.40 46.44 19.46
CA THR A 868 7.39 46.06 20.46
C THR A 868 6.43 45.01 19.88
N VAL A 869 5.81 44.21 20.76
CA VAL A 869 4.77 43.22 20.39
C VAL A 869 3.57 43.93 19.79
N LYS A 870 3.08 43.42 18.65
CA LYS A 870 1.90 43.92 17.92
C LYS A 870 0.98 42.78 17.53
N GLY A 871 -0.15 43.05 16.91
CA GLY A 871 -1.04 42.00 16.39
C GLY A 871 -0.38 41.23 15.23
N TYR A 872 -0.75 39.98 15.05
CA TYR A 872 -0.16 39.07 14.04
C TYR A 872 -0.25 39.57 12.58
N LYS A 873 -1.22 40.44 12.26
CA LYS A 873 -1.38 41.09 10.96
C LYS A 873 -0.45 42.31 10.76
N ALA A 874 0.33 42.70 11.77
CA ALA A 874 1.22 43.83 11.63
C ALA A 874 2.38 43.48 10.66
N LYS A 875 2.75 44.44 9.80
CA LYS A 875 3.81 44.32 8.82
C LYS A 875 5.18 44.02 9.43
N GLY A 876 5.43 44.44 10.65
CA GLY A 876 6.76 44.41 11.27
C GLY A 876 7.60 45.65 10.95
N LYS A 877 8.86 45.64 11.37
CA LYS A 877 9.85 46.69 11.12
C LYS A 877 10.95 46.10 10.22
N ARG A 878 11.30 46.82 9.15
CA ARG A 878 12.34 46.42 8.23
C ARG A 878 13.69 46.30 8.96
N LEU A 879 14.36 45.14 8.81
CA LEU A 879 15.66 44.90 9.41
C LEU A 879 16.78 45.68 8.70
N THR A 880 16.86 45.48 7.39
CA THR A 880 17.90 46.12 6.57
C THR A 880 17.42 46.32 5.13
N THR A 881 18.15 47.11 4.35
CA THR A 881 18.01 47.22 2.90
C THR A 881 19.17 46.57 2.16
N PHE A 882 20.16 46.03 2.89
CA PHE A 882 21.35 45.40 2.32
C PHE A 882 21.13 43.95 2.04
N ALA A 883 21.98 43.37 1.17
CA ALA A 883 21.91 41.97 0.82
C ALA A 883 22.38 41.11 2.03
N LEU A 884 21.59 40.09 2.35
CA LEU A 884 21.85 39.17 3.46
C LEU A 884 22.42 37.84 2.95
N GLU A 885 23.37 37.29 3.66
CA GLU A 885 23.86 35.91 3.48
C GLU A 885 23.17 34.95 4.45
N ALA A 886 23.10 35.33 5.72
CA ALA A 886 22.46 34.49 6.74
C ALA A 886 21.86 35.35 7.87
N ILE A 887 20.85 34.77 8.50
CA ILE A 887 20.27 35.27 9.75
C ILE A 887 20.23 34.08 10.71
N THR A 888 20.85 34.24 11.89
CA THR A 888 20.90 33.20 12.91
C THR A 888 20.41 33.71 14.26
N GLU A 889 19.73 32.89 15.02
CA GLU A 889 19.37 33.18 16.40
C GLU A 889 20.55 32.87 17.32
N LEU A 890 20.89 33.80 18.21
CA LEU A 890 21.89 33.62 19.24
C LEU A 890 21.24 33.29 20.58
N GLU A 891 21.97 32.66 21.47
CA GLU A 891 21.49 32.41 22.82
C GLU A 891 21.10 33.72 23.53
N PRO A 892 19.94 33.73 24.21
CA PRO A 892 19.51 34.94 24.92
C PRO A 892 20.43 35.22 26.10
N THR A 893 20.72 36.49 26.32
CA THR A 893 21.53 36.96 27.49
C THR A 893 20.67 37.26 28.70
N ARG A 894 19.36 37.24 28.53
CA ARG A 894 18.34 37.51 29.57
C ARG A 894 17.33 36.38 29.58
N PHE A 895 16.89 35.99 30.76
CA PHE A 895 15.85 34.99 30.96
C PHE A 895 14.70 35.61 31.73
N PRO A 896 13.44 35.23 31.48
CA PRO A 896 12.32 35.70 32.28
C PRO A 896 12.56 35.29 33.75
N GLU A 897 12.34 36.22 34.68
CA GLU A 897 12.28 35.85 36.09
C GLU A 897 11.21 34.79 36.29
N LYS A 898 11.55 33.68 36.86
CA LYS A 898 10.57 32.67 37.27
C LYS A 898 9.64 33.36 38.26
N PRO A 899 8.31 33.32 38.07
CA PRO A 899 7.40 33.78 39.12
C PRO A 899 7.75 33.05 40.38
N GLU A 900 8.02 33.75 41.47
CA GLU A 900 8.18 33.13 42.79
C GLU A 900 6.92 32.33 43.06
N THR A 901 7.00 31.04 42.95
CA THR A 901 6.04 30.12 43.53
C THR A 901 6.08 30.38 45.01
N GLN A 902 5.01 30.96 45.58
CA GLN A 902 4.77 30.95 47.01
C GLN A 902 4.97 29.54 47.49
N ASP A 903 5.95 29.34 48.32
CA ASP A 903 6.31 28.08 48.94
C ASP A 903 5.06 27.35 49.42
N ALA A 904 4.69 26.29 48.70
CA ALA A 904 4.05 25.16 49.34
C ALA A 904 5.11 24.55 50.28
N PRO A 905 4.76 24.17 51.52
CA PRO A 905 5.74 23.63 52.44
C PRO A 905 6.45 22.46 51.79
N ASP A 906 7.76 22.44 51.89
CA ASP A 906 8.64 21.33 51.55
C ASP A 906 8.01 20.02 52.03
N ASP A 907 7.38 19.29 51.09
CA ASP A 907 7.26 17.85 51.26
C ASP A 907 8.71 17.34 51.09
N GLU A 908 9.31 16.99 52.20
CA GLU A 908 10.54 16.24 52.29
C GLU A 908 10.46 15.14 51.20
N GLU A 909 11.41 15.09 50.28
CA GLU A 909 11.67 13.95 49.43
C GLU A 909 11.73 12.73 50.34
N GLU A 910 10.64 11.98 50.50
CA GLU A 910 10.73 10.60 50.92
C GLU A 910 11.55 9.91 49.81
N GLU A 911 12.86 9.74 50.12
CA GLU A 911 13.64 8.72 49.45
C GLU A 911 12.81 7.45 49.50
N ASP A 912 12.36 6.96 48.34
CA ASP A 912 11.86 5.61 48.17
C ASP A 912 12.99 4.66 48.55
N LEU A 913 13.14 4.46 49.86
CA LEU A 913 13.97 3.38 50.41
C LEU A 913 13.25 2.08 49.98
N ASP A 914 13.75 1.46 48.92
CA ASP A 914 13.38 0.09 48.59
C ASP A 914 13.46 -0.75 49.86
N PRO A 915 12.33 -1.22 50.41
CA PRO A 915 12.30 -1.96 51.67
C PRO A 915 13.09 -3.27 51.58
N ASP A 916 13.54 -3.65 50.43
CA ASP A 916 14.27 -4.87 50.15
C ASP A 916 15.76 -4.60 49.77
N ALA A 917 16.21 -3.35 49.80
CA ALA A 917 17.61 -3.00 49.52
C ALA A 917 18.55 -3.67 50.53
N GLY A 918 19.30 -4.65 50.07
CA GLY A 918 20.29 -5.41 50.85
C GLY A 918 19.80 -6.80 51.31
N LYS A 919 18.57 -7.22 50.97
CA LYS A 919 18.10 -8.57 51.20
C LYS A 919 18.35 -9.50 50.02
N SER A 920 18.67 -10.77 50.31
CA SER A 920 18.73 -11.78 49.22
C SER A 920 17.36 -12.11 48.68
N GLU A 921 17.27 -12.53 47.42
CA GLU A 921 16.02 -12.94 46.76
C GLU A 921 15.24 -14.00 47.61
N GLN A 922 15.96 -14.81 48.39
CA GLN A 922 15.39 -15.85 49.24
C GLN A 922 14.76 -15.23 50.49
N GLN A 923 15.38 -14.21 51.06
CA GLN A 923 14.86 -13.50 52.26
C GLN A 923 13.60 -12.72 51.95
N VAL A 924 13.56 -12.05 50.78
CA VAL A 924 12.36 -11.34 50.30
C VAL A 924 11.21 -12.33 50.04
N ARG A 925 11.54 -13.51 49.54
CA ARG A 925 10.56 -14.56 49.22
C ARG A 925 10.00 -15.18 50.51
N ASP A 926 10.82 -15.40 51.53
CA ASP A 926 10.43 -15.98 52.85
C ASP A 926 9.57 -14.97 53.65
N GLU A 927 9.86 -13.67 53.57
CA GLU A 927 9.01 -12.61 54.15
C GLU A 927 7.65 -12.50 53.44
N LEU A 928 7.62 -12.57 52.11
CA LEU A 928 6.38 -12.53 51.32
C LEU A 928 5.50 -13.75 51.53
N THR A 929 6.07 -14.91 51.85
CA THR A 929 5.34 -16.16 52.07
C THR A 929 5.02 -16.42 53.52
N GLY A 930 5.53 -15.61 54.44
CA GLY A 930 5.31 -15.77 55.91
C GLY A 930 6.01 -16.99 56.53
N GLN A 931 7.03 -17.52 55.84
CA GLN A 931 7.85 -18.61 56.35
C GLN A 931 9.08 -18.05 57.05
N LEU A 932 8.98 -17.90 58.39
CA LEU A 932 10.14 -17.66 59.25
C LEU A 932 10.90 -18.98 59.41
N ARG A 933 12.19 -18.99 59.09
CA ARG A 933 13.07 -20.13 59.44
C ARG A 933 13.26 -20.15 60.93
N LEU A 934 13.01 -21.32 61.53
CA LEU A 934 13.05 -21.52 62.97
C LEU A 934 14.42 -21.99 63.52
N PHE A 935 15.44 -22.13 62.68
CA PHE A 935 16.79 -22.57 63.10
C PHE A 935 17.85 -21.91 62.24
N ASP A 936 18.68 -21.10 62.93
CA ASP A 936 20.05 -20.79 62.53
C ASP A 936 20.91 -21.94 63.04
N ASP A 937 21.47 -22.75 62.15
CA ASP A 937 22.56 -23.65 62.49
C ASP A 937 23.89 -22.91 62.28
N GLU A 938 24.50 -22.59 63.35
CA GLU A 938 25.94 -22.24 63.49
C GLU A 938 26.80 -23.46 63.10
N GLU A 939 27.73 -23.25 62.21
CA GLU A 939 29.10 -23.63 62.18
C GLU A 939 29.59 -25.02 61.65
N PRO A 940 30.89 -25.13 61.40
CA PRO A 940 32.05 -24.22 61.47
C PRO A 940 32.67 -23.85 60.14
#